data_15c0faf0cce23d974f726778604f8707
#
_entry.id   15c0faf0cce23d974f726778604f8707
#
_cell.length_a   1.000
_cell.length_b   1.000
_cell.length_c   1.000
_cell.angle_alpha   90.00
_cell.angle_beta   90.00
_cell.angle_gamma   90.00
#
_symmetry.space_group_name_H-M   'P 1'
#
loop_
_entity.id
_entity.type
_entity.pdbx_description
1 polymer ?
#
loop_
_entity_poly.entity_id
_entity_poly.type
_entity_poly.pdbx_seq_one_letter_code
_entity_poly.pdbx_strand_id
1 'polypeptide(L)'
;MTDEKTAMLPVVAPDHKLAAEDSRNRRMRTTRKPVSRKADDGNICVQIVLPVVLTLVILTVVMMLPFLLNIKSTLAVAGTLSLYTQRYKPEFSNHELKKILLNTPSNDSAAEWLRYYTSGAHLAGQNYSQAAWTRDRWAEWGAVSHITAYDLYLNAPADHSLALLKASGDNSDAEEIKWEVDFRASLVEDVIPEDPTTGLKESVPTFHGYSASGNVTGPVVYVNYGTYQDYADLEKANISLKGAVALARYGGIFRGLKVKRAQELGAVGVLLYSDPGDDNGVTEANGYKPYPDGPARHPTSVQRGSVQFLSIAPGDPTTPGYPSKPGVPRGPTDRYIPSIPSIPISYEDALPILKALNGHGPTSKDFGHWWTRNEGLGHKGVDYNIGPTPADKVQVNLYNEQTYTTTPIWNVLGIFNGSVLPNEVVVVGNHRDAWIAGGAVDPNSGSAVVNEVVRSFGVAAAQGWKPLRTIVFASWDGEEYGLLGSTEWVEEYLPWLKHASLAYINIDTGVGGPHFGSSAVPLLHDLVYKVTSEVPSPNQTVPGQTVRDTWSGKIGPLGSGSDYTAFLDHAGITSVDVRFSGGGGGGDGEDAAAAAASGEKTADDVDPVYMYHSNYDSYHWMEKYGDPGFVYHKTMAQVLGLLVAHLATDLVVPFKAGDYADALHTYVDKIRSQLDKHDKEEAAALATGSYSDEAMAEIRGRKKTVDTFDANSIDDAEGQRQFRLAIDRLYSAVSELATKATALDAKADGLREKVGKGHHGHHDALSHGHEHNKDEEISPTLVFAPKWWRRLVRRVHRIWLAFQVAHVNKRYQYLERKFLYEGGLDEREWFKHVIFAPGVWTGYSGAVFPGLVESIDAGNWTNAVRWAGIIEERLLAAAKGLH
;
A
#
# COMPACT_ATOMS: atom_id res chain seq x y z
N MET A 1 4.86 -36.79 -18.72
CA MET A 1 3.58 -37.36 -19.18
C MET A 1 2.81 -37.81 -17.95
N THR A 2 2.00 -36.94 -17.40
CA THR A 2 0.83 -37.25 -16.55
C THR A 2 0.05 -35.93 -16.43
N ASP A 3 -1.23 -35.99 -16.75
CA ASP A 3 -2.17 -34.87 -16.80
C ASP A 3 -2.35 -34.21 -15.43
N GLU A 4 -1.86 -32.99 -15.25
CA GLU A 4 -2.27 -32.10 -14.17
C GLU A 4 -3.51 -31.32 -14.61
N LYS A 5 -4.65 -31.70 -14.09
CA LYS A 5 -5.88 -30.90 -14.17
C LYS A 5 -5.71 -29.68 -13.24
N THR A 6 -5.35 -28.57 -13.84
CA THR A 6 -5.32 -27.24 -13.21
C THR A 6 -6.75 -26.87 -12.76
N ALA A 7 -6.95 -26.75 -11.47
CA ALA A 7 -8.19 -26.22 -10.90
C ALA A 7 -8.22 -24.69 -11.16
N MET A 8 -8.82 -24.30 -12.28
CA MET A 8 -9.06 -22.89 -12.60
C MET A 8 -10.12 -22.29 -11.67
N LEU A 9 -9.88 -21.08 -11.19
CA LEU A 9 -10.93 -20.19 -10.69
C LEU A 9 -12.03 -20.08 -11.79
N PRO A 10 -13.33 -20.03 -11.45
CA PRO A 10 -14.37 -20.01 -12.45
C PRO A 10 -14.34 -18.69 -13.23
N VAL A 11 -13.75 -18.74 -14.42
CA VAL A 11 -13.87 -17.68 -15.43
C VAL A 11 -15.24 -17.82 -16.07
N VAL A 12 -16.16 -16.92 -15.77
CA VAL A 12 -17.40 -16.75 -16.54
C VAL A 12 -17.06 -15.87 -17.74
N ALA A 13 -16.93 -16.48 -18.91
CA ALA A 13 -16.82 -15.79 -20.17
C ALA A 13 -18.19 -15.21 -20.58
N PRO A 14 -18.26 -14.00 -21.15
CA PRO A 14 -19.48 -13.49 -21.76
C PRO A 14 -19.63 -14.05 -23.16
N ASP A 15 -20.71 -14.82 -23.42
CA ASP A 15 -21.14 -15.24 -24.74
C ASP A 15 -21.65 -14.05 -25.54
N HIS A 16 -20.88 -13.58 -26.50
CA HIS A 16 -21.35 -12.78 -27.62
C HIS A 16 -21.62 -13.70 -28.82
N LYS A 17 -22.86 -13.94 -29.15
CA LYS A 17 -23.29 -14.30 -30.50
C LYS A 17 -24.42 -13.42 -30.95
N LEU A 18 -24.09 -12.49 -31.81
CA LEU A 18 -24.97 -11.85 -32.77
C LEU A 18 -25.33 -12.90 -33.86
N ALA A 19 -26.60 -13.06 -34.13
CA ALA A 19 -27.10 -13.48 -35.42
C ALA A 19 -28.45 -12.85 -35.69
N ALA A 20 -28.52 -12.17 -36.80
CA ALA A 20 -29.67 -11.48 -37.34
C ALA A 20 -30.50 -12.41 -38.22
N GLU A 21 -31.71 -11.88 -38.57
CA GLU A 21 -32.62 -12.33 -39.65
C GLU A 21 -33.46 -13.59 -39.34
N ASP A 22 -34.70 -13.61 -39.64
CA ASP A 22 -35.50 -13.06 -40.77
C ASP A 22 -36.99 -13.09 -40.47
N SER A 23 -37.68 -12.19 -41.12
CA SER A 23 -39.12 -12.00 -41.19
C SER A 23 -39.84 -13.16 -41.88
N ARG A 24 -41.05 -13.47 -41.45
CA ARG A 24 -42.19 -13.72 -42.38
C ARG A 24 -43.56 -13.95 -41.69
N ASN A 25 -44.40 -13.02 -41.99
CA ASN A 25 -45.88 -13.08 -42.12
C ASN A 25 -46.52 -14.48 -42.11
N ARG A 26 -47.57 -14.62 -41.31
CA ARG A 26 -48.86 -15.18 -41.81
C ARG A 26 -50.05 -14.71 -41.01
N ARG A 27 -50.96 -14.04 -41.72
CA ARG A 27 -52.37 -13.82 -41.40
C ARG A 27 -53.14 -15.12 -41.50
N MET A 28 -54.18 -15.32 -40.66
CA MET A 28 -55.49 -15.77 -41.00
C MET A 28 -56.30 -15.86 -39.72
N ARG A 29 -57.27 -15.10 -39.64
CA ARG A 29 -58.72 -15.08 -40.03
C ARG A 29 -59.60 -15.69 -38.95
N THR A 30 -60.41 -14.80 -38.50
CA THR A 30 -61.72 -14.82 -37.88
C THR A 30 -62.63 -16.00 -38.10
N THR A 31 -63.34 -16.45 -37.04
CA THR A 31 -64.78 -16.75 -37.16
C THR A 31 -65.49 -16.41 -35.86
N ARG A 32 -66.51 -15.55 -35.98
CA ARG A 32 -67.57 -15.29 -34.99
C ARG A 32 -68.59 -16.42 -35.08
N LYS A 33 -69.22 -16.78 -33.96
CA LYS A 33 -70.66 -16.88 -33.87
C LYS A 33 -71.15 -16.92 -32.39
N PRO A 34 -72.39 -16.53 -32.14
CA PRO A 34 -72.81 -15.89 -30.91
C PRO A 34 -73.78 -16.76 -30.10
N VAL A 35 -74.35 -16.14 -29.00
CA VAL A 35 -75.55 -16.54 -28.22
C VAL A 35 -75.19 -16.94 -26.81
N SER A 36 -75.76 -16.51 -25.73
CA SER A 36 -77.03 -15.87 -25.41
C SER A 36 -77.01 -15.31 -24.00
N ARG A 37 -77.77 -14.24 -23.79
CA ARG A 37 -78.04 -13.67 -22.45
C ARG A 37 -78.79 -14.67 -21.55
N LYS A 38 -78.36 -14.79 -20.29
CA LYS A 38 -79.24 -14.86 -19.14
C LYS A 38 -78.67 -13.98 -18.05
N ALA A 39 -79.46 -13.09 -17.58
CA ALA A 39 -79.22 -12.25 -16.44
C ALA A 39 -79.31 -13.08 -15.19
N ASP A 40 -78.37 -12.83 -14.25
CA ASP A 40 -78.61 -13.01 -12.83
C ASP A 40 -77.90 -11.92 -12.06
N ASP A 41 -78.62 -11.18 -11.30
CA ASP A 41 -78.25 -10.11 -10.38
C ASP A 41 -77.46 -10.69 -9.20
N GLY A 42 -76.32 -10.22 -8.97
CA GLY A 42 -75.55 -10.55 -7.76
C GLY A 42 -74.08 -10.14 -7.82
N ASN A 43 -73.69 -9.10 -7.14
CA ASN A 43 -72.34 -8.67 -6.80
C ASN A 43 -71.66 -7.63 -7.72
N ILE A 44 -72.20 -6.44 -7.70
CA ILE A 44 -71.53 -5.22 -8.22
C ILE A 44 -70.21 -4.88 -7.45
N CYS A 45 -70.09 -5.31 -6.18
CA CYS A 45 -68.85 -5.12 -5.36
C CYS A 45 -67.65 -5.92 -5.82
N VAL A 46 -67.81 -7.14 -6.34
CA VAL A 46 -66.68 -8.01 -6.77
C VAL A 46 -66.16 -7.64 -8.16
N GLN A 47 -67.00 -7.08 -9.01
CA GLN A 47 -66.65 -6.69 -10.38
C GLN A 47 -65.86 -5.40 -10.50
N ILE A 48 -65.90 -4.49 -9.48
CA ILE A 48 -65.17 -3.24 -9.46
C ILE A 48 -63.91 -3.34 -8.61
N VAL A 49 -63.93 -4.05 -7.48
CA VAL A 49 -62.79 -4.16 -6.57
C VAL A 49 -61.70 -5.07 -7.13
N LEU A 50 -62.05 -6.17 -7.78
CA LEU A 50 -61.07 -7.11 -8.33
C LEU A 50 -60.20 -6.51 -9.48
N PRO A 51 -60.72 -5.81 -10.47
CA PRO A 51 -59.92 -5.16 -11.49
C PRO A 51 -59.15 -3.96 -10.96
N VAL A 52 -59.61 -3.20 -9.94
CA VAL A 52 -58.90 -2.13 -9.33
C VAL A 52 -57.69 -2.67 -8.51
N VAL A 53 -57.88 -3.76 -7.76
CA VAL A 53 -56.81 -4.43 -7.04
C VAL A 53 -55.84 -5.05 -8.01
N LEU A 54 -56.28 -5.68 -9.08
CA LEU A 54 -55.43 -6.26 -10.10
C LEU A 54 -54.63 -5.21 -10.86
N THR A 55 -55.27 -4.05 -11.16
CA THR A 55 -54.60 -2.91 -11.81
C THR A 55 -53.57 -2.27 -10.89
N LEU A 56 -53.85 -2.14 -9.60
CA LEU A 56 -52.88 -1.68 -8.59
C LEU A 56 -51.71 -2.65 -8.42
N VAL A 57 -51.96 -3.96 -8.42
CA VAL A 57 -50.95 -4.99 -8.38
C VAL A 57 -50.06 -4.95 -9.66
N ILE A 58 -50.67 -4.85 -10.83
CA ILE A 58 -49.97 -4.73 -12.12
C ILE A 58 -49.16 -3.43 -12.19
N LEU A 59 -49.71 -2.30 -11.75
CA LEU A 59 -48.99 -1.04 -11.67
C LEU A 59 -47.82 -1.11 -10.69
N THR A 60 -48.03 -1.73 -9.55
CA THR A 60 -46.95 -1.97 -8.56
C THR A 60 -45.86 -2.87 -9.14
N VAL A 61 -46.21 -3.93 -9.86
CA VAL A 61 -45.26 -4.84 -10.54
C VAL A 61 -44.56 -4.13 -11.70
N VAL A 62 -45.25 -3.33 -12.50
CA VAL A 62 -44.66 -2.54 -13.61
C VAL A 62 -43.76 -1.42 -13.11
N MET A 63 -44.11 -0.73 -12.02
CA MET A 63 -43.22 0.24 -11.36
C MET A 63 -42.03 -0.41 -10.68
N MET A 64 -42.16 -1.65 -10.22
CA MET A 64 -41.07 -2.45 -9.63
C MET A 64 -40.20 -3.14 -10.70
N LEU A 65 -40.62 -3.29 -11.95
CA LEU A 65 -39.91 -4.03 -12.99
C LEU A 65 -38.54 -3.42 -13.38
N PRO A 66 -38.35 -2.09 -13.51
CA PRO A 66 -37.05 -1.48 -13.72
C PRO A 66 -36.15 -1.60 -12.47
N PHE A 67 -36.74 -1.59 -11.29
CA PHE A 67 -36.06 -1.87 -10.03
C PHE A 67 -35.61 -3.34 -9.94
N LEU A 68 -36.42 -4.26 -10.44
CA LEU A 68 -36.15 -5.71 -10.47
C LEU A 68 -35.10 -6.09 -11.52
N LEU A 69 -34.99 -5.38 -12.63
CA LEU A 69 -33.99 -5.65 -13.68
C LEU A 69 -32.56 -5.21 -13.29
N ASN A 70 -32.45 -4.16 -12.46
CA ASN A 70 -31.15 -3.74 -11.90
C ASN A 70 -30.76 -4.50 -10.62
N ILE A 71 -31.62 -5.36 -10.10
CA ILE A 71 -31.53 -6.02 -8.80
C ILE A 71 -31.12 -7.51 -8.93
N LYS A 72 -30.98 -8.10 -10.15
CA LYS A 72 -30.73 -9.54 -10.29
C LYS A 72 -29.52 -10.04 -9.49
N SER A 73 -28.41 -9.30 -9.46
CA SER A 73 -27.24 -9.65 -8.68
C SER A 73 -27.45 -9.44 -7.17
N THR A 74 -28.13 -8.36 -6.78
CA THR A 74 -28.40 -8.05 -5.37
C THR A 74 -29.46 -8.97 -4.77
N LEU A 75 -30.46 -9.39 -5.55
CA LEU A 75 -31.47 -10.37 -5.11
C LEU A 75 -30.87 -11.80 -4.96
N ALA A 76 -29.94 -12.18 -5.82
CA ALA A 76 -29.23 -13.45 -5.67
C ALA A 76 -28.41 -13.44 -4.35
N VAL A 77 -27.66 -12.38 -4.07
CA VAL A 77 -26.91 -12.20 -2.83
C VAL A 77 -27.85 -12.13 -1.62
N ALA A 78 -28.94 -11.37 -1.69
CA ALA A 78 -29.92 -11.28 -0.60
C ALA A 78 -30.65 -12.64 -0.37
N GLY A 79 -30.95 -13.37 -1.43
CA GLY A 79 -31.53 -14.71 -1.34
C GLY A 79 -30.57 -15.69 -0.64
N THR A 80 -29.30 -15.68 -1.01
CA THR A 80 -28.25 -16.50 -0.41
C THR A 80 -28.02 -16.11 1.05
N LEU A 81 -27.95 -14.82 1.37
CA LEU A 81 -27.80 -14.30 2.72
C LEU A 81 -29.02 -14.64 3.60
N SER A 82 -30.24 -14.63 3.05
CA SER A 82 -31.48 -15.06 3.74
C SER A 82 -31.47 -16.56 4.03
N LEU A 83 -30.94 -17.38 3.13
CA LEU A 83 -30.77 -18.83 3.35
C LEU A 83 -29.71 -19.08 4.46
N TYR A 84 -28.65 -18.29 4.48
CA TYR A 84 -27.66 -18.33 5.54
C TYR A 84 -28.28 -18.02 6.91
N THR A 85 -29.03 -16.95 7.05
CA THR A 85 -29.69 -16.59 8.32
C THR A 85 -30.81 -17.56 8.75
N GLN A 86 -31.31 -18.39 7.84
CA GLN A 86 -32.33 -19.41 8.14
C GLN A 86 -31.77 -20.79 8.50
N ARG A 87 -30.68 -21.22 7.84
CA ARG A 87 -30.08 -22.54 7.99
C ARG A 87 -28.83 -22.58 8.84
N TYR A 88 -28.19 -21.42 8.96
CA TYR A 88 -26.96 -21.32 9.75
C TYR A 88 -27.32 -21.10 11.21
N LYS A 89 -27.50 -22.21 11.94
CA LYS A 89 -26.96 -22.27 13.28
C LYS A 89 -25.48 -22.51 13.07
N PRO A 90 -24.60 -21.51 13.30
CA PRO A 90 -23.18 -21.80 13.24
C PRO A 90 -22.94 -22.86 14.34
N GLU A 91 -22.57 -24.07 13.92
CA GLU A 91 -21.92 -25.01 14.85
C GLU A 91 -20.69 -24.34 15.46
N PHE A 92 -20.28 -23.20 14.88
CA PHE A 92 -19.12 -22.41 15.19
C PHE A 92 -19.48 -20.91 15.30
N SER A 93 -19.34 -20.34 16.50
CA SER A 93 -19.64 -18.92 16.73
C SER A 93 -18.47 -18.00 16.40
N ASN A 94 -18.73 -16.72 16.12
CA ASN A 94 -17.66 -15.70 15.98
C ASN A 94 -16.79 -15.61 17.25
N HIS A 95 -17.35 -15.90 18.42
CA HIS A 95 -16.62 -15.94 19.68
C HIS A 95 -15.60 -17.09 19.71
N GLU A 96 -15.97 -18.27 19.22
CA GLU A 96 -15.06 -19.41 19.12
C GLU A 96 -13.96 -19.15 18.09
N LEU A 97 -14.30 -18.55 16.94
CA LEU A 97 -13.30 -18.12 15.97
C LEU A 97 -12.29 -17.15 16.59
N LYS A 98 -12.79 -16.08 17.25
CA LYS A 98 -11.94 -15.13 17.96
C LYS A 98 -11.01 -15.83 18.96
N LYS A 99 -11.56 -16.78 19.74
CA LYS A 99 -10.75 -17.55 20.69
C LYS A 99 -9.64 -18.36 20.02
N ILE A 100 -9.91 -18.96 18.86
CA ILE A 100 -8.88 -19.67 18.10
C ILE A 100 -7.83 -18.70 17.59
N LEU A 101 -8.22 -17.59 16.95
CA LEU A 101 -7.29 -16.60 16.42
C LEU A 101 -6.41 -15.94 17.48
N LEU A 102 -6.91 -15.82 18.72
CA LEU A 102 -6.11 -15.29 19.83
C LEU A 102 -5.20 -16.33 20.50
N ASN A 103 -5.53 -17.63 20.42
CA ASN A 103 -4.79 -18.67 21.18
C ASN A 103 -3.98 -19.63 20.31
N THR A 104 -4.20 -19.67 19.01
CA THR A 104 -3.43 -20.55 18.10
C THR A 104 -2.05 -19.98 17.77
N PRO A 105 -1.87 -18.66 17.51
CA PRO A 105 -0.55 -18.11 17.24
C PRO A 105 0.43 -18.40 18.38
N SER A 106 1.64 -18.83 18.03
CA SER A 106 2.67 -19.28 18.96
C SER A 106 3.99 -18.55 18.69
N ASN A 107 4.68 -18.15 19.75
CA ASN A 107 6.02 -17.59 19.65
C ASN A 107 7.00 -18.59 19.00
N ASP A 108 6.95 -19.85 19.44
CA ASP A 108 7.87 -20.90 18.97
C ASP A 108 7.66 -21.19 17.48
N SER A 109 6.38 -21.28 17.05
CA SER A 109 6.07 -21.50 15.63
C SER A 109 6.51 -20.32 14.77
N ALA A 110 6.24 -19.08 15.21
CA ALA A 110 6.67 -17.88 14.49
C ALA A 110 8.20 -17.83 14.34
N ALA A 111 8.94 -18.17 15.40
CA ALA A 111 10.40 -18.30 15.35
C ALA A 111 10.87 -19.39 14.37
N GLU A 112 10.16 -20.54 14.31
CA GLU A 112 10.47 -21.62 13.38
C GLU A 112 10.27 -21.18 11.92
N TRP A 113 9.12 -20.50 11.62
CA TRP A 113 8.86 -19.98 10.28
C TRP A 113 9.89 -18.94 9.86
N LEU A 114 10.20 -18.00 10.73
CA LEU A 114 11.21 -16.99 10.45
C LEU A 114 12.56 -17.61 10.16
N ARG A 115 12.99 -18.56 10.99
CA ARG A 115 14.27 -19.28 10.80
C ARG A 115 14.32 -20.01 9.47
N TYR A 116 13.19 -20.58 9.02
CA TYR A 116 13.11 -21.24 7.73
C TYR A 116 13.34 -20.25 6.58
N TYR A 117 12.61 -19.13 6.57
CA TYR A 117 12.69 -18.16 5.47
C TYR A 117 14.05 -17.45 5.42
N THR A 118 14.69 -17.23 6.55
CA THR A 118 16.00 -16.55 6.65
C THR A 118 17.21 -17.46 6.49
N SER A 119 17.01 -18.74 6.10
CA SER A 119 18.09 -19.74 6.04
C SER A 119 18.86 -19.76 4.71
N GLY A 120 18.51 -18.95 3.73
CA GLY A 120 19.17 -18.90 2.43
C GLY A 120 18.65 -17.81 1.54
N ALA A 121 19.43 -17.39 0.54
CA ALA A 121 19.06 -16.33 -0.38
C ALA A 121 17.73 -16.63 -1.13
N HIS A 122 16.92 -15.60 -1.25
CA HIS A 122 15.61 -15.64 -1.90
C HIS A 122 15.29 -14.32 -2.60
N LEU A 123 16.27 -13.80 -3.35
CA LEU A 123 16.06 -12.67 -4.26
C LEU A 123 14.97 -13.01 -5.27
N ALA A 124 14.25 -11.98 -5.77
CA ALA A 124 13.15 -12.13 -6.73
C ALA A 124 13.47 -13.14 -7.85
N GLY A 125 12.55 -14.06 -8.09
CA GLY A 125 12.74 -15.15 -9.06
C GLY A 125 13.79 -16.20 -8.69
N GLN A 126 14.22 -16.24 -7.44
CA GLN A 126 15.11 -17.26 -6.91
C GLN A 126 14.40 -18.11 -5.85
N ASN A 127 15.00 -19.28 -5.52
CA ASN A 127 14.52 -20.17 -4.47
C ASN A 127 13.05 -20.63 -4.64
N TYR A 128 12.71 -21.21 -5.81
CA TYR A 128 11.40 -21.84 -6.06
C TYR A 128 10.99 -22.83 -4.95
N SER A 129 11.95 -23.50 -4.31
CA SER A 129 11.67 -24.45 -3.22
C SER A 129 10.96 -23.79 -2.03
N GLN A 130 11.28 -22.53 -1.73
CA GLN A 130 10.61 -21.76 -0.66
C GLN A 130 9.16 -21.42 -1.04
N ALA A 131 8.90 -21.06 -2.29
CA ALA A 131 7.54 -20.88 -2.79
C ALA A 131 6.73 -22.19 -2.75
N ALA A 132 7.34 -23.30 -3.18
CA ALA A 132 6.70 -24.60 -3.12
C ALA A 132 6.40 -25.04 -1.69
N TRP A 133 7.36 -24.83 -0.76
CA TRP A 133 7.16 -25.10 0.65
C TRP A 133 6.00 -24.27 1.26
N THR A 134 5.92 -22.99 0.98
CA THR A 134 4.84 -22.12 1.45
C THR A 134 3.49 -22.63 0.95
N ARG A 135 3.39 -22.94 -0.36
CA ARG A 135 2.19 -23.56 -0.96
C ARG A 135 1.79 -24.83 -0.22
N ASP A 136 2.74 -25.73 0.04
CA ASP A 136 2.48 -27.04 0.65
C ASP A 136 2.06 -26.90 2.12
N ARG A 137 2.70 -26.00 2.88
CA ARG A 137 2.27 -25.68 4.26
C ARG A 137 0.86 -25.12 4.31
N TRP A 138 0.52 -24.19 3.44
CA TRP A 138 -0.83 -23.64 3.39
C TRP A 138 -1.87 -24.70 2.97
N ALA A 139 -1.51 -25.60 2.06
CA ALA A 139 -2.36 -26.72 1.69
C ALA A 139 -2.58 -27.70 2.85
N GLU A 140 -1.54 -28.04 3.61
CA GLU A 140 -1.63 -28.87 4.82
C GLU A 140 -2.56 -28.27 5.88
N TRP A 141 -2.59 -26.95 5.99
CA TRP A 141 -3.50 -26.23 6.88
C TRP A 141 -4.90 -26.04 6.29
N GLY A 142 -5.18 -26.60 5.12
CA GLY A 142 -6.53 -26.68 4.55
C GLY A 142 -6.90 -25.55 3.58
N ALA A 143 -5.98 -24.67 3.20
CA ALA A 143 -6.19 -23.73 2.12
C ALA A 143 -6.08 -24.44 0.76
N VAL A 144 -6.86 -24.01 -0.23
CA VAL A 144 -6.63 -24.40 -1.63
C VAL A 144 -5.47 -23.57 -2.17
N SER A 145 -4.29 -24.20 -2.27
CA SER A 145 -3.06 -23.46 -2.56
C SER A 145 -2.48 -23.78 -3.94
N HIS A 146 -1.95 -22.75 -4.61
CA HIS A 146 -1.28 -22.88 -5.92
C HIS A 146 -0.23 -21.78 -6.10
N ILE A 147 0.62 -21.94 -7.12
CA ILE A 147 1.63 -20.96 -7.53
C ILE A 147 1.20 -20.36 -8.87
N THR A 148 1.28 -19.01 -8.96
CA THR A 148 1.11 -18.28 -10.20
C THR A 148 2.44 -17.65 -10.59
N ALA A 149 2.88 -17.88 -11.84
CA ALA A 149 4.15 -17.38 -12.32
C ALA A 149 3.97 -16.22 -13.31
N TYR A 150 4.94 -15.29 -13.30
CA TYR A 150 5.09 -14.19 -14.24
C TYR A 150 6.54 -14.15 -14.73
N ASP A 151 6.76 -13.81 -16.00
CA ASP A 151 8.09 -13.70 -16.58
C ASP A 151 8.53 -12.22 -16.53
N LEU A 152 9.43 -11.86 -15.62
CA LEU A 152 9.78 -10.47 -15.35
C LEU A 152 11.18 -10.11 -15.83
N TYR A 153 11.33 -8.86 -16.28
CA TYR A 153 12.60 -8.27 -16.66
C TYR A 153 13.35 -7.84 -15.40
N LEU A 154 14.35 -8.62 -15.00
CA LEU A 154 15.15 -8.41 -13.79
C LEU A 154 16.63 -8.27 -14.13
N ASN A 155 17.38 -7.59 -13.24
CA ASN A 155 18.83 -7.61 -13.28
C ASN A 155 19.43 -8.41 -12.12
N ALA A 156 20.62 -8.90 -12.34
CA ALA A 156 21.48 -9.51 -11.31
C ALA A 156 22.87 -8.90 -11.42
N PRO A 157 23.60 -8.70 -10.29
CA PRO A 157 24.96 -8.18 -10.31
C PRO A 157 25.90 -9.19 -10.97
N ALA A 158 26.72 -8.73 -11.92
CA ALA A 158 27.76 -9.54 -12.56
C ALA A 158 29.14 -9.23 -12.00
N ASP A 159 29.51 -7.94 -11.94
CA ASP A 159 30.76 -7.47 -11.35
C ASP A 159 30.66 -5.99 -10.94
N HIS A 160 31.45 -5.57 -9.97
CA HIS A 160 31.48 -4.18 -9.53
C HIS A 160 32.78 -3.82 -8.80
N SER A 161 33.18 -2.57 -8.89
CA SER A 161 34.27 -2.01 -8.10
C SER A 161 34.13 -0.51 -7.91
N LEU A 162 34.69 -0.01 -6.81
CA LEU A 162 34.73 1.41 -6.48
C LEU A 162 36.14 1.79 -6.02
N ALA A 163 36.74 2.81 -6.61
CA ALA A 163 38.07 3.29 -6.25
C ALA A 163 38.13 4.81 -6.19
N LEU A 164 38.79 5.35 -5.17
CA LEU A 164 39.23 6.73 -5.09
C LEU A 164 40.60 6.81 -5.79
N LEU A 165 40.71 7.70 -6.74
CA LEU A 165 41.92 7.92 -7.56
C LEU A 165 42.55 9.25 -7.21
N LYS A 166 43.88 9.28 -7.10
CA LYS A 166 44.67 10.50 -6.96
C LYS A 166 45.65 10.63 -8.12
N ALA A 167 45.88 11.87 -8.54
CA ALA A 167 46.90 12.14 -9.52
C ALA A 167 48.30 11.93 -8.93
N SER A 168 49.15 11.14 -9.60
CA SER A 168 50.53 10.89 -9.16
C SER A 168 51.49 11.99 -9.64
N GLY A 169 52.16 12.70 -8.69
CA GLY A 169 53.16 13.69 -8.94
C GLY A 169 52.64 15.10 -9.34
N ASP A 170 53.60 16.02 -9.59
CA ASP A 170 53.30 17.36 -10.08
C ASP A 170 53.12 17.26 -11.60
N ASN A 171 51.87 17.16 -12.02
CA ASN A 171 51.51 16.96 -13.45
C ASN A 171 51.52 18.29 -14.27
N SER A 172 52.18 19.35 -13.80
CA SER A 172 52.16 20.66 -14.47
C SER A 172 52.65 20.65 -15.91
N ASP A 173 53.44 19.64 -16.31
CA ASP A 173 54.01 19.52 -17.63
C ASP A 173 53.69 18.21 -18.38
N ALA A 174 52.76 17.39 -17.84
CA ALA A 174 52.41 16.10 -18.46
C ALA A 174 51.25 16.28 -19.44
N GLU A 175 51.40 15.73 -20.68
CA GLU A 175 50.31 15.64 -21.65
C GLU A 175 49.15 14.74 -21.18
N GLU A 176 49.39 13.86 -20.21
CA GLU A 176 48.38 12.92 -19.66
C GLU A 176 48.57 12.74 -18.13
N ILE A 177 47.48 12.93 -17.37
CA ILE A 177 47.49 12.73 -15.93
C ILE A 177 47.60 11.25 -15.59
N LYS A 178 48.62 10.86 -14.81
CA LYS A 178 48.71 9.52 -14.26
C LYS A 178 47.86 9.40 -12.99
N TRP A 179 46.98 8.41 -12.94
CA TRP A 179 46.14 8.13 -11.83
C TRP A 179 46.65 6.91 -11.03
N GLU A 180 46.63 7.02 -9.70
CA GLU A 180 46.92 5.94 -8.78
C GLU A 180 45.72 5.70 -7.87
N VAL A 181 45.49 4.44 -7.52
CA VAL A 181 44.43 4.08 -6.57
C VAL A 181 44.87 4.47 -5.16
N ASP A 182 44.22 5.46 -4.59
CA ASP A 182 44.43 5.88 -3.19
C ASP A 182 43.65 5.00 -2.21
N PHE A 183 42.39 4.63 -2.57
CA PHE A 183 41.53 3.77 -1.79
C PHE A 183 40.71 2.88 -2.73
N ARG A 184 40.49 1.65 -2.33
CA ARG A 184 39.52 0.72 -2.97
C ARG A 184 38.50 0.28 -1.95
N ALA A 185 37.23 0.50 -2.25
CA ALA A 185 36.14 0.07 -1.40
C ALA A 185 36.07 -1.45 -1.30
N SER A 186 35.69 -1.95 -0.14
CA SER A 186 35.48 -3.36 0.11
C SER A 186 34.24 -3.87 -0.63
N LEU A 187 33.15 -3.13 -0.58
CA LEU A 187 31.83 -3.47 -1.12
C LEU A 187 31.29 -4.82 -0.57
N VAL A 188 31.76 -5.24 0.58
CA VAL A 188 31.38 -6.50 1.25
C VAL A 188 31.07 -6.17 2.71
N GLU A 189 30.01 -6.73 3.22
CA GLU A 189 29.64 -6.67 4.64
C GLU A 189 30.42 -7.72 5.43
N ASP A 190 30.86 -7.39 6.63
CA ASP A 190 31.64 -8.29 7.47
C ASP A 190 30.83 -9.51 7.91
N VAL A 191 31.47 -10.64 7.96
CA VAL A 191 30.89 -11.86 8.54
C VAL A 191 30.96 -11.78 10.07
N ILE A 192 29.80 -11.84 10.70
CA ILE A 192 29.66 -11.85 12.17
C ILE A 192 29.60 -13.28 12.65
N PRO A 193 30.58 -13.74 13.45
CA PRO A 193 30.63 -15.15 13.90
C PRO A 193 29.42 -15.61 14.69
N GLU A 194 28.80 -14.72 15.44
CA GLU A 194 27.59 -14.95 16.25
C GLU A 194 26.32 -14.99 15.39
N ASP A 195 26.38 -14.45 14.16
CA ASP A 195 25.28 -14.40 13.21
C ASP A 195 25.59 -15.22 11.96
N PRO A 196 25.22 -16.51 11.93
CA PRO A 196 25.54 -17.41 10.83
C PRO A 196 24.98 -16.96 9.47
N THR A 197 23.90 -16.16 9.45
CA THR A 197 23.27 -15.64 8.22
C THR A 197 24.25 -14.78 7.42
N THR A 198 25.08 -14.00 8.11
CA THR A 198 26.06 -13.10 7.48
C THR A 198 27.18 -13.83 6.74
N GLY A 199 27.41 -15.10 7.07
CA GLY A 199 28.45 -15.97 6.47
C GLY A 199 27.94 -16.97 5.43
N LEU A 200 26.67 -16.86 4.99
CA LEU A 200 26.12 -17.76 3.98
C LEU A 200 26.85 -17.60 2.64
N LYS A 201 27.15 -18.73 1.98
CA LYS A 201 27.87 -18.76 0.68
C LYS A 201 27.07 -18.14 -0.45
N GLU A 202 25.75 -18.11 -0.30
CA GLU A 202 24.78 -17.58 -1.27
C GLU A 202 24.38 -16.15 -0.91
N SER A 203 25.23 -15.41 -0.20
CA SER A 203 24.98 -13.99 0.10
C SER A 203 24.85 -13.18 -1.19
N VAL A 204 23.85 -12.29 -1.23
CA VAL A 204 23.64 -11.42 -2.38
C VAL A 204 24.69 -10.32 -2.38
N PRO A 205 25.44 -10.11 -3.48
CA PRO A 205 26.43 -9.05 -3.59
C PRO A 205 25.83 -7.66 -3.38
N THR A 206 26.67 -6.66 -3.15
CA THR A 206 26.26 -5.26 -3.08
C THR A 206 25.88 -4.76 -4.46
N PHE A 207 24.61 -4.36 -4.66
CA PHE A 207 24.12 -3.79 -5.91
C PHE A 207 22.80 -3.05 -5.74
N HIS A 208 22.40 -2.30 -6.75
CA HIS A 208 21.02 -1.80 -6.89
C HIS A 208 20.26 -2.58 -7.95
N GLY A 209 19.02 -2.97 -7.63
CA GLY A 209 18.08 -3.45 -8.61
C GLY A 209 17.81 -2.36 -9.66
N TYR A 210 17.79 -2.74 -10.94
CA TYR A 210 17.61 -1.86 -12.09
C TYR A 210 18.67 -0.76 -12.29
N SER A 211 19.82 -0.85 -11.67
CA SER A 211 20.95 0.02 -12.01
C SER A 211 21.52 -0.28 -13.39
N ALA A 212 21.89 0.74 -14.14
CA ALA A 212 22.59 0.55 -15.42
C ALA A 212 23.99 -0.02 -15.22
N SER A 213 24.48 -0.77 -16.23
CA SER A 213 25.90 -1.10 -16.32
C SER A 213 26.69 0.12 -16.76
N GLY A 214 27.93 0.26 -16.28
CA GLY A 214 28.84 1.33 -16.68
C GLY A 214 30.18 1.29 -15.95
N ASN A 215 31.18 1.89 -16.58
CA ASN A 215 32.48 2.17 -15.98
C ASN A 215 32.76 3.65 -16.16
N VAL A 216 32.55 4.41 -15.09
CA VAL A 216 32.62 5.87 -15.12
C VAL A 216 33.65 6.41 -14.16
N THR A 217 34.28 7.52 -14.53
CA THR A 217 35.27 8.21 -13.69
C THR A 217 34.94 9.70 -13.69
N GLY A 218 34.93 10.31 -12.52
CA GLY A 218 34.67 11.74 -12.39
C GLY A 218 34.93 12.29 -11.01
N PRO A 219 34.93 13.63 -10.87
CA PRO A 219 34.99 14.29 -9.58
C PRO A 219 33.76 13.95 -8.74
N VAL A 220 33.86 14.04 -7.42
CA VAL A 220 32.75 13.75 -6.51
C VAL A 220 32.07 15.04 -6.10
N VAL A 221 30.73 14.98 -6.07
CA VAL A 221 29.87 16.02 -5.47
C VAL A 221 29.00 15.36 -4.41
N TYR A 222 29.07 15.89 -3.18
CA TYR A 222 28.14 15.51 -2.12
C TYR A 222 26.79 16.20 -2.31
N VAL A 223 25.71 15.44 -2.34
CA VAL A 223 24.37 15.93 -2.70
C VAL A 223 23.35 15.77 -1.55
N ASN A 224 23.81 15.69 -0.30
CA ASN A 224 22.98 15.52 0.87
C ASN A 224 22.08 14.28 0.74
N TYR A 225 20.76 14.40 0.94
CA TYR A 225 19.80 13.31 0.69
C TYR A 225 19.44 13.13 -0.80
N GLY A 226 19.94 13.98 -1.69
CA GLY A 226 19.58 13.94 -3.11
C GLY A 226 18.10 14.17 -3.37
N THR A 227 17.46 14.99 -2.55
CA THR A 227 16.08 15.45 -2.78
C THR A 227 16.04 16.46 -3.92
N TYR A 228 14.85 16.72 -4.45
CA TYR A 228 14.67 17.77 -5.45
C TYR A 228 15.19 19.12 -4.95
N GLN A 229 14.95 19.45 -3.67
CA GLN A 229 15.44 20.68 -3.04
C GLN A 229 16.97 20.71 -2.91
N ASP A 230 17.60 19.58 -2.52
CA ASP A 230 19.06 19.51 -2.43
C ASP A 230 19.71 19.82 -3.79
N TYR A 231 19.19 19.24 -4.86
CA TYR A 231 19.69 19.51 -6.21
C TYR A 231 19.41 20.95 -6.66
N ALA A 232 18.26 21.52 -6.32
CA ALA A 232 17.95 22.92 -6.61
C ALA A 232 18.89 23.88 -5.85
N ASP A 233 19.25 23.57 -4.61
CA ASP A 233 20.22 24.33 -3.82
C ASP A 233 21.62 24.29 -4.45
N LEU A 234 22.04 23.14 -4.98
CA LEU A 234 23.31 23.02 -5.72
C LEU A 234 23.32 23.85 -7.01
N GLU A 235 22.24 23.80 -7.80
CA GLU A 235 22.08 24.61 -9.02
C GLU A 235 22.17 26.12 -8.69
N LYS A 236 21.49 26.55 -7.61
CA LYS A 236 21.52 27.92 -7.12
C LYS A 236 22.93 28.37 -6.65
N ALA A 237 23.69 27.45 -6.08
CA ALA A 237 25.07 27.65 -5.69
C ALA A 237 26.06 27.54 -6.87
N ASN A 238 25.60 27.35 -8.11
CA ASN A 238 26.39 27.11 -9.32
C ASN A 238 27.31 25.87 -9.22
N ILE A 239 26.92 24.84 -8.46
CA ILE A 239 27.64 23.58 -8.36
C ILE A 239 27.08 22.61 -9.41
N SER A 240 27.87 22.33 -10.44
CA SER A 240 27.49 21.46 -11.56
C SER A 240 27.71 19.98 -11.25
N LEU A 241 26.73 19.15 -11.58
CA LEU A 241 26.86 17.70 -11.55
C LEU A 241 27.33 17.08 -12.88
N LYS A 242 27.48 17.91 -13.91
CA LYS A 242 27.84 17.40 -15.24
C LYS A 242 29.22 16.71 -15.24
N GLY A 243 29.21 15.41 -15.54
CA GLY A 243 30.41 14.57 -15.55
C GLY A 243 30.92 14.15 -14.15
N ALA A 244 30.18 14.50 -13.08
CA ALA A 244 30.54 14.12 -11.71
C ALA A 244 29.87 12.81 -11.28
N VAL A 245 30.44 12.17 -10.26
CA VAL A 245 29.81 11.11 -9.48
C VAL A 245 29.13 11.75 -8.29
N ALA A 246 27.81 11.59 -8.17
CA ALA A 246 27.05 12.09 -7.04
C ALA A 246 27.16 11.15 -5.84
N LEU A 247 27.46 11.68 -4.65
CA LEU A 247 27.45 10.95 -3.39
C LEU A 247 26.28 11.41 -2.54
N ALA A 248 25.26 10.58 -2.38
CA ALA A 248 24.07 10.88 -1.59
C ALA A 248 23.96 9.97 -0.36
N ARG A 249 23.34 10.47 0.70
CA ARG A 249 22.92 9.62 1.81
C ARG A 249 21.49 9.13 1.64
N TYR A 250 21.18 7.97 2.19
CA TYR A 250 19.82 7.45 2.30
C TYR A 250 18.96 8.36 3.18
N GLY A 251 17.63 8.21 3.11
CA GLY A 251 16.65 9.06 3.78
C GLY A 251 16.13 10.19 2.90
N GLY A 252 15.11 10.87 3.37
CA GLY A 252 14.47 12.01 2.71
C GLY A 252 13.54 11.63 1.56
N ILE A 253 13.99 10.86 0.57
CA ILE A 253 13.18 10.39 -0.57
C ILE A 253 13.62 8.99 -1.00
N PHE A 254 12.78 8.35 -1.85
CA PHE A 254 13.08 7.06 -2.46
C PHE A 254 14.38 7.10 -3.28
N ARG A 255 15.20 6.04 -3.16
CA ARG A 255 16.55 5.97 -3.76
C ARG A 255 16.58 6.13 -5.27
N GLY A 256 15.59 5.56 -5.98
CA GLY A 256 15.50 5.69 -7.45
C GLY A 256 15.35 7.13 -7.93
N LEU A 257 14.65 7.98 -7.16
CA LEU A 257 14.49 9.40 -7.50
C LEU A 257 15.77 10.21 -7.28
N LYS A 258 16.63 9.81 -6.34
CA LYS A 258 17.97 10.42 -6.18
C LYS A 258 18.81 10.20 -7.44
N VAL A 259 18.80 8.96 -7.96
CA VAL A 259 19.51 8.60 -9.19
C VAL A 259 18.88 9.29 -10.42
N LYS A 260 17.54 9.32 -10.50
CA LYS A 260 16.81 9.99 -11.58
C LYS A 260 17.23 11.45 -11.70
N ARG A 261 17.19 12.20 -10.60
CA ARG A 261 17.51 13.64 -10.64
C ARG A 261 18.99 13.90 -10.89
N ALA A 262 19.90 13.08 -10.32
CA ALA A 262 21.33 13.18 -10.63
C ALA A 262 21.61 12.98 -12.13
N GLN A 263 20.97 11.98 -12.75
CA GLN A 263 21.05 11.71 -14.20
C GLN A 263 20.57 12.91 -15.03
N GLU A 264 19.41 13.49 -14.67
CA GLU A 264 18.85 14.66 -15.35
C GLU A 264 19.80 15.88 -15.32
N LEU A 265 20.57 16.01 -14.26
CA LEU A 265 21.56 17.08 -14.09
C LEU A 265 22.94 16.74 -14.65
N GLY A 266 23.09 15.60 -15.33
CA GLY A 266 24.27 15.18 -16.06
C GLY A 266 25.35 14.49 -15.22
N ALA A 267 25.02 13.98 -14.03
CA ALA A 267 25.91 13.07 -13.31
C ALA A 267 26.17 11.80 -14.14
N VAL A 268 27.38 11.23 -13.99
CA VAL A 268 27.76 10.00 -14.72
C VAL A 268 27.58 8.74 -13.89
N GLY A 269 27.41 8.86 -12.57
CA GLY A 269 27.17 7.76 -11.65
C GLY A 269 26.70 8.26 -10.28
N VAL A 270 26.15 7.37 -9.46
CA VAL A 270 25.63 7.69 -8.12
C VAL A 270 26.08 6.67 -7.09
N LEU A 271 26.56 7.15 -5.96
CA LEU A 271 26.85 6.36 -4.76
C LEU A 271 25.85 6.72 -3.68
N LEU A 272 25.27 5.69 -3.00
CA LEU A 272 24.35 5.89 -1.89
C LEU A 272 24.90 5.22 -0.62
N TYR A 273 24.87 5.93 0.52
CA TYR A 273 25.31 5.39 1.80
C TYR A 273 24.34 5.75 2.94
N SER A 274 24.30 4.94 3.99
CA SER A 274 23.54 5.23 5.22
C SER A 274 24.42 6.00 6.19
N ASP A 275 24.07 7.26 6.48
CA ASP A 275 24.78 8.04 7.48
C ASP A 275 24.27 7.68 8.89
N PRO A 276 25.15 7.28 9.85
CA PRO A 276 24.72 6.93 11.21
C PRO A 276 24.06 8.09 11.97
N GLY A 277 24.19 9.33 11.50
CA GLY A 277 23.45 10.48 12.06
C GLY A 277 21.94 10.34 11.94
N ASP A 278 21.44 9.56 11.00
CA ASP A 278 20.02 9.28 10.82
C ASP A 278 19.47 8.17 11.74
N ASP A 279 20.32 7.56 12.58
CA ASP A 279 19.96 6.47 13.50
C ASP A 279 19.42 6.95 14.87
N ASN A 280 18.74 8.10 14.91
CA ASN A 280 18.06 8.67 16.10
C ASN A 280 18.94 8.73 17.36
N GLY A 281 20.23 9.02 17.17
CA GLY A 281 21.20 9.15 18.26
C GLY A 281 21.79 7.82 18.76
N VAL A 282 21.40 6.68 18.19
CA VAL A 282 22.00 5.38 18.51
C VAL A 282 23.27 5.18 17.70
N THR A 283 24.31 5.89 18.07
CA THR A 283 25.58 5.99 17.31
C THR A 283 26.79 5.72 18.16
N GLU A 284 27.90 5.33 17.51
CA GLU A 284 29.21 5.23 18.19
C GLU A 284 29.63 6.55 18.84
N ALA A 285 29.33 7.69 18.20
CA ALA A 285 29.63 9.02 18.74
C ALA A 285 28.92 9.28 20.09
N ASN A 286 27.76 8.68 20.30
CA ASN A 286 27.00 8.77 21.55
C ASN A 286 27.32 7.62 22.53
N GLY A 287 28.32 6.78 22.23
CA GLY A 287 28.82 5.73 23.12
C GLY A 287 28.14 4.35 22.96
N TYR A 288 27.30 4.18 21.97
CA TYR A 288 26.69 2.87 21.67
C TYR A 288 27.68 2.01 20.87
N LYS A 289 27.76 0.74 21.20
CA LYS A 289 28.53 -0.21 20.40
C LYS A 289 27.79 -0.59 19.13
N PRO A 290 28.51 -0.83 18.02
CA PRO A 290 27.91 -1.40 16.81
C PRO A 290 27.42 -2.84 17.04
N TYR A 291 26.46 -3.27 16.21
CA TYR A 291 26.08 -4.67 16.09
C TYR A 291 27.31 -5.53 15.78
N PRO A 292 27.49 -6.73 16.36
CA PRO A 292 26.55 -7.44 17.24
C PRO A 292 26.66 -7.08 18.73
N ASP A 293 27.67 -6.32 19.15
CA ASP A 293 27.98 -6.02 20.55
C ASP A 293 27.02 -5.00 21.19
N GLY A 294 26.30 -4.23 20.36
CA GLY A 294 25.37 -3.21 20.78
C GLY A 294 24.32 -2.87 19.72
N PRO A 295 23.46 -1.88 20.00
CA PRO A 295 22.33 -1.54 19.17
C PRO A 295 22.65 -0.61 17.99
N ALA A 296 23.88 -0.08 17.87
CA ALA A 296 24.24 0.85 16.80
C ALA A 296 24.50 0.14 15.46
N ARG A 297 24.41 0.89 14.36
CA ARG A 297 24.67 0.44 13.01
C ARG A 297 26.07 -0.14 12.86
N HIS A 298 26.19 -1.31 12.23
CA HIS A 298 27.49 -1.87 11.88
C HIS A 298 28.15 -1.04 10.76
N PRO A 299 29.46 -0.71 10.85
CA PRO A 299 30.14 0.17 9.89
C PRO A 299 30.05 -0.30 8.43
N THR A 300 30.10 -1.63 8.21
CA THR A 300 30.06 -2.23 6.88
C THR A 300 28.65 -2.52 6.36
N SER A 301 27.57 -2.13 7.10
CA SER A 301 26.21 -2.35 6.65
C SER A 301 25.91 -1.61 5.33
N VAL A 302 25.33 -2.33 4.37
CA VAL A 302 24.96 -1.79 3.04
C VAL A 302 23.47 -1.91 2.82
N GLN A 303 22.80 -0.80 2.54
CA GLN A 303 21.39 -0.79 2.16
C GLN A 303 21.27 -1.05 0.65
N ARG A 304 20.91 -2.27 0.24
CA ARG A 304 20.55 -2.60 -1.16
C ARG A 304 19.21 -1.97 -1.53
N GLY A 305 18.69 -2.24 -2.72
CA GLY A 305 17.36 -1.81 -3.10
C GLY A 305 17.24 -1.45 -4.58
N SER A 306 16.00 -1.27 -5.03
CA SER A 306 15.70 -0.89 -6.42
C SER A 306 15.88 0.59 -6.66
N VAL A 307 16.38 0.95 -7.84
CA VAL A 307 16.42 2.32 -8.37
C VAL A 307 15.41 2.54 -9.51
N GLN A 308 14.44 1.65 -9.66
CA GLN A 308 13.29 1.87 -10.53
C GLN A 308 12.58 3.17 -10.13
N PHE A 309 12.02 3.91 -11.08
CA PHE A 309 11.27 5.14 -10.81
C PHE A 309 9.84 4.82 -10.39
N LEU A 310 9.65 4.29 -9.18
CA LEU A 310 8.37 3.77 -8.66
C LEU A 310 7.25 4.80 -8.68
N SER A 311 7.55 6.09 -8.52
CA SER A 311 6.54 7.13 -8.61
C SER A 311 6.02 7.36 -10.03
N ILE A 312 6.66 6.79 -11.05
CA ILE A 312 6.20 6.80 -12.45
C ILE A 312 5.32 5.59 -12.74
N ALA A 313 5.79 4.39 -12.44
CA ALA A 313 4.99 3.16 -12.43
C ALA A 313 5.71 2.05 -11.65
N PRO A 314 5.00 1.24 -10.84
CA PRO A 314 5.48 -0.04 -10.32
C PRO A 314 5.30 -1.14 -11.38
N GLY A 315 5.68 -2.37 -11.03
CA GLY A 315 5.57 -3.53 -11.92
C GLY A 315 6.73 -3.65 -12.90
N ASP A 316 6.67 -4.60 -13.81
CA ASP A 316 7.71 -4.83 -14.81
C ASP A 316 7.86 -3.60 -15.72
N PRO A 317 9.04 -2.96 -15.76
CA PRO A 317 9.25 -1.74 -16.56
C PRO A 317 9.05 -1.95 -18.07
N THR A 318 8.99 -3.20 -18.53
CA THR A 318 8.77 -3.53 -19.95
C THR A 318 7.30 -3.76 -20.31
N THR A 319 6.41 -3.90 -19.31
CA THR A 319 4.97 -4.20 -19.51
C THR A 319 4.04 -3.34 -18.63
N PRO A 320 4.27 -2.02 -18.49
CA PRO A 320 3.48 -1.21 -17.57
C PRO A 320 1.99 -1.21 -17.95
N GLY A 321 1.13 -1.60 -16.99
CA GLY A 321 -0.33 -1.59 -17.13
C GLY A 321 -0.94 -2.89 -17.70
N TYR A 322 -0.15 -3.95 -17.91
CA TYR A 322 -0.64 -5.27 -18.30
C TYR A 322 0.33 -6.39 -17.84
N PRO A 323 -0.21 -7.59 -17.53
CA PRO A 323 0.57 -8.64 -16.89
C PRO A 323 1.68 -9.20 -17.78
N SER A 324 2.86 -9.36 -17.20
CA SER A 324 4.06 -9.89 -17.83
C SER A 324 4.00 -11.42 -17.94
N LYS A 325 3.34 -11.92 -18.98
CA LYS A 325 3.18 -13.35 -19.29
C LYS A 325 4.07 -13.77 -20.46
N PRO A 326 4.35 -15.07 -20.65
CA PRO A 326 5.06 -15.56 -21.81
C PRO A 326 4.46 -15.06 -23.12
N GLY A 327 5.29 -14.42 -23.96
CA GLY A 327 4.90 -13.98 -25.33
C GLY A 327 4.16 -12.65 -25.40
N VAL A 328 3.98 -11.90 -24.31
CA VAL A 328 3.45 -10.54 -24.38
C VAL A 328 4.47 -9.58 -25.00
N PRO A 329 4.02 -8.53 -25.72
CA PRO A 329 4.92 -7.47 -26.19
C PRO A 329 5.61 -6.76 -25.04
N ARG A 330 6.87 -6.36 -25.20
CA ARG A 330 7.64 -5.61 -24.19
C ARG A 330 8.05 -4.26 -24.76
N GLY A 331 7.91 -3.22 -23.97
CA GLY A 331 8.25 -1.84 -24.30
C GLY A 331 9.68 -1.44 -23.88
N PRO A 332 10.11 -0.21 -24.23
CA PRO A 332 11.36 0.37 -23.74
C PRO A 332 11.28 0.72 -22.27
N THR A 333 12.43 0.73 -21.58
CA THR A 333 12.52 0.90 -20.11
C THR A 333 13.05 2.26 -19.67
N ASP A 334 13.52 3.09 -20.59
CA ASP A 334 14.18 4.37 -20.33
C ASP A 334 13.37 5.38 -19.50
N ARG A 335 12.03 5.23 -19.52
CA ARG A 335 11.12 6.04 -18.69
C ARG A 335 11.05 5.55 -17.24
N TYR A 336 11.42 4.31 -16.95
CA TYR A 336 11.13 3.63 -15.69
C TYR A 336 12.36 3.27 -14.87
N ILE A 337 13.53 3.17 -15.51
CA ILE A 337 14.80 2.82 -14.85
C ILE A 337 15.93 3.77 -15.29
N PRO A 338 16.99 3.95 -14.48
CA PRO A 338 18.09 4.85 -14.82
C PRO A 338 18.97 4.32 -15.93
N SER A 339 19.65 5.26 -16.62
CA SER A 339 20.65 5.00 -17.67
C SER A 339 22.10 5.18 -17.20
N ILE A 340 22.32 5.59 -15.95
CA ILE A 340 23.63 5.72 -15.32
C ILE A 340 23.85 4.67 -14.23
N PRO A 341 25.07 4.21 -13.98
CA PRO A 341 25.37 3.25 -12.94
C PRO A 341 25.18 3.87 -11.54
N SER A 342 24.66 3.06 -10.62
CA SER A 342 24.58 3.39 -9.20
C SER A 342 24.91 2.17 -8.35
N ILE A 343 25.51 2.39 -7.18
CA ILE A 343 25.84 1.34 -6.23
C ILE A 343 25.61 1.83 -4.80
N PRO A 344 25.03 0.99 -3.91
CA PRO A 344 24.99 1.30 -2.48
C PRO A 344 26.36 0.96 -1.87
N ILE A 345 26.78 1.72 -0.86
CA ILE A 345 28.02 1.49 -0.13
C ILE A 345 27.79 1.62 1.36
N SER A 346 28.66 1.01 2.16
CA SER A 346 28.71 1.22 3.60
C SER A 346 29.20 2.63 3.94
N TYR A 347 28.90 3.12 5.15
CA TYR A 347 29.51 4.38 5.56
C TYR A 347 31.03 4.24 5.78
N GLU A 348 31.54 3.04 6.05
CA GLU A 348 32.97 2.77 6.12
C GLU A 348 33.65 2.99 4.76
N ASP A 349 33.07 2.49 3.68
CA ASP A 349 33.54 2.72 2.30
C ASP A 349 33.32 4.19 1.85
N ALA A 350 32.29 4.85 2.35
CA ALA A 350 32.04 6.27 2.06
C ALA A 350 33.03 7.23 2.74
N LEU A 351 33.57 6.88 3.92
CA LEU A 351 34.47 7.72 4.71
C LEU A 351 35.67 8.27 3.94
N PRO A 352 36.48 7.48 3.20
CA PRO A 352 37.61 7.99 2.44
C PRO A 352 37.17 8.98 1.34
N ILE A 353 36.02 8.74 0.73
CA ILE A 353 35.47 9.60 -0.34
C ILE A 353 34.98 10.92 0.26
N LEU A 354 34.24 10.87 1.39
CA LEU A 354 33.80 12.06 2.11
C LEU A 354 34.98 12.90 2.61
N LYS A 355 36.04 12.26 3.13
CA LYS A 355 37.27 12.97 3.55
C LYS A 355 38.02 13.60 2.37
N ALA A 356 37.94 13.00 1.19
CA ALA A 356 38.53 13.55 -0.02
C ALA A 356 37.82 14.85 -0.49
N LEU A 357 36.61 15.09 -0.01
CA LEU A 357 35.87 16.34 -0.22
C LEU A 357 36.28 17.45 0.77
N ASN A 358 36.90 17.13 1.92
CA ASN A 358 37.29 18.13 2.93
C ASN A 358 38.09 19.26 2.30
N GLY A 359 37.69 20.50 2.56
CA GLY A 359 38.32 21.71 2.03
C GLY A 359 37.99 22.04 0.57
N HIS A 360 37.07 21.29 -0.08
CA HIS A 360 36.67 21.52 -1.46
C HIS A 360 35.20 21.97 -1.55
N GLY A 361 35.01 23.19 -2.10
CA GLY A 361 33.68 23.81 -2.20
C GLY A 361 33.13 24.31 -0.85
N PRO A 362 31.86 24.76 -0.83
CA PRO A 362 31.19 25.16 0.40
C PRO A 362 30.93 23.94 1.29
N THR A 363 30.61 24.21 2.57
CA THR A 363 30.21 23.18 3.52
C THR A 363 28.69 23.06 3.58
N SER A 364 28.16 21.98 4.12
CA SER A 364 26.74 21.81 4.43
C SER A 364 26.16 22.99 5.24
N LYS A 365 26.95 23.62 6.11
CA LYS A 365 26.56 24.78 6.94
C LYS A 365 26.16 25.98 6.10
N ASP A 366 26.75 26.13 4.91
CA ASP A 366 26.48 27.27 4.01
C ASP A 366 25.09 27.15 3.34
N PHE A 367 24.48 25.95 3.39
CA PHE A 367 23.14 25.62 2.84
C PHE A 367 22.04 25.61 3.90
N GLY A 368 22.36 25.78 5.17
CA GLY A 368 21.41 25.88 6.27
C GLY A 368 21.08 24.56 6.98
N HIS A 369 20.06 24.60 7.86
CA HIS A 369 19.77 23.54 8.81
C HIS A 369 19.38 22.19 8.15
N TRP A 370 18.69 22.23 7.01
CA TRP A 370 18.33 21.02 6.27
C TRP A 370 19.55 20.18 5.87
N TRP A 371 20.63 20.85 5.45
CA TRP A 371 21.87 20.20 5.02
C TRP A 371 22.71 19.69 6.19
N THR A 372 22.71 20.38 7.32
CA THR A 372 23.46 19.98 8.52
C THR A 372 22.74 18.98 9.42
N ARG A 373 21.47 18.69 9.11
CA ARG A 373 20.67 17.75 9.90
C ARG A 373 21.25 16.34 9.81
N ASN A 374 21.43 15.71 10.99
CA ASN A 374 21.82 14.30 11.10
C ASN A 374 23.18 13.97 10.42
N GLU A 375 24.17 14.83 10.51
CA GLU A 375 25.54 14.55 10.09
C GLU A 375 26.27 13.72 11.15
N GLY A 376 26.41 12.38 10.94
CA GLY A 376 26.92 11.46 11.94
C GLY A 376 28.44 11.22 11.92
N LEU A 377 29.15 11.59 10.85
CA LEU A 377 30.55 11.20 10.62
C LEU A 377 31.59 12.30 10.94
N GLY A 378 31.16 13.44 11.48
CA GLY A 378 32.07 14.51 11.89
C GLY A 378 33.16 14.04 12.88
N HIS A 379 32.82 13.16 13.83
CA HIS A 379 33.76 12.59 14.79
C HIS A 379 34.82 11.68 14.14
N LYS A 380 34.56 11.20 12.92
CA LYS A 380 35.51 10.41 12.11
C LYS A 380 36.31 11.30 11.12
N GLY A 381 36.20 12.64 11.21
CA GLY A 381 36.96 13.59 10.42
C GLY A 381 36.36 13.95 9.07
N VAL A 382 35.04 13.94 8.96
CA VAL A 382 34.30 14.43 7.78
C VAL A 382 33.82 15.86 8.05
N ASP A 383 34.14 16.79 7.15
CA ASP A 383 33.74 18.21 7.26
C ASP A 383 32.45 18.51 6.47
N TYR A 384 31.92 17.54 5.74
CA TYR A 384 30.73 17.63 4.87
C TYR A 384 30.82 18.79 3.87
N ASN A 385 32.01 18.93 3.23
CA ASN A 385 32.14 19.80 2.07
C ASN A 385 31.40 19.24 0.86
N ILE A 386 30.86 20.12 0.04
CA ILE A 386 29.99 19.74 -1.10
C ILE A 386 30.82 19.29 -2.31
N GLY A 387 32.01 19.82 -2.49
CA GLY A 387 32.80 19.61 -3.68
C GLY A 387 32.48 20.64 -4.79
N PRO A 388 32.74 20.29 -6.08
CA PRO A 388 33.38 19.05 -6.53
C PRO A 388 34.83 18.88 -6.07
N THR A 389 35.30 17.63 -5.98
CA THR A 389 36.75 17.37 -5.86
C THR A 389 37.48 17.93 -7.09
N PRO A 390 38.75 18.41 -6.96
CA PRO A 390 39.51 18.89 -8.13
C PRO A 390 39.67 17.73 -9.16
N ALA A 391 39.07 17.95 -10.34
CA ALA A 391 38.99 16.90 -11.38
C ALA A 391 40.38 16.49 -11.93
N ASP A 392 41.38 17.33 -11.77
CA ASP A 392 42.77 17.05 -12.15
C ASP A 392 43.61 16.39 -11.02
N LYS A 393 43.03 16.23 -9.83
CA LYS A 393 43.75 15.68 -8.64
C LYS A 393 43.07 14.51 -7.98
N VAL A 394 41.76 14.53 -7.88
CA VAL A 394 40.98 13.51 -7.14
C VAL A 394 39.71 13.16 -7.90
N GLN A 395 39.58 11.90 -8.23
CA GLN A 395 38.37 11.37 -8.91
C GLN A 395 37.93 10.07 -8.24
N VAL A 396 36.70 9.67 -8.53
CA VAL A 396 36.19 8.33 -8.19
C VAL A 396 35.94 7.57 -9.50
N ASN A 397 36.39 6.32 -9.54
CA ASN A 397 36.00 5.36 -10.57
C ASN A 397 34.94 4.42 -9.99
N LEU A 398 33.78 4.39 -10.62
CA LEU A 398 32.68 3.48 -10.37
C LEU A 398 32.53 2.54 -11.55
N TYR A 399 32.75 1.25 -11.31
CA TYR A 399 32.43 0.17 -12.25
C TYR A 399 31.27 -0.65 -11.67
N ASN A 400 30.24 -0.87 -12.49
CA ASN A 400 29.08 -1.66 -12.18
C ASN A 400 28.63 -2.41 -13.43
N GLU A 401 28.61 -3.72 -13.39
CA GLU A 401 28.14 -4.59 -14.46
C GLU A 401 26.94 -5.41 -14.00
N GLN A 402 25.87 -5.34 -14.78
CA GLN A 402 24.60 -5.99 -14.49
C GLN A 402 24.21 -6.90 -15.64
N THR A 403 23.67 -8.07 -15.32
CA THR A 403 23.07 -8.98 -16.29
C THR A 403 21.57 -8.84 -16.22
N TYR A 404 20.95 -8.39 -17.31
CA TYR A 404 19.51 -8.27 -17.45
C TYR A 404 18.93 -9.49 -18.15
N THR A 405 17.90 -10.09 -17.56
CA THR A 405 17.21 -11.28 -18.11
C THR A 405 15.71 -11.21 -17.85
N THR A 406 14.93 -11.89 -18.69
CA THR A 406 13.54 -12.18 -18.37
C THR A 406 13.51 -13.55 -17.67
N THR A 407 13.01 -13.58 -16.45
CA THR A 407 13.01 -14.76 -15.58
C THR A 407 11.68 -14.91 -14.85
N PRO A 408 11.21 -16.14 -14.55
CA PRO A 408 9.99 -16.33 -13.80
C PRO A 408 10.13 -15.93 -12.34
N ILE A 409 9.07 -15.35 -11.80
CA ILE A 409 8.80 -15.21 -10.37
C ILE A 409 7.60 -16.08 -9.97
N TRP A 410 7.41 -16.32 -8.66
CA TRP A 410 6.40 -17.25 -8.16
C TRP A 410 5.59 -16.70 -7.00
N ASN A 411 4.41 -16.16 -7.29
CA ASN A 411 3.42 -15.82 -6.28
C ASN A 411 2.73 -17.08 -5.74
N VAL A 412 2.63 -17.22 -4.43
CA VAL A 412 1.87 -18.30 -3.80
C VAL A 412 0.52 -17.78 -3.34
N LEU A 413 -0.55 -18.49 -3.70
CA LEU A 413 -1.90 -18.13 -3.29
C LEU A 413 -2.51 -19.28 -2.47
N GLY A 414 -3.14 -18.93 -1.33
CA GLY A 414 -3.87 -19.86 -0.46
C GLY A 414 -5.29 -19.38 -0.21
N ILE A 415 -6.30 -20.19 -0.53
CA ILE A 415 -7.69 -19.77 -0.61
C ILE A 415 -8.56 -20.55 0.38
N PHE A 416 -9.27 -19.82 1.25
CA PHE A 416 -10.40 -20.34 2.01
C PHE A 416 -11.71 -19.83 1.37
N ASN A 417 -12.43 -20.74 0.71
CA ASN A 417 -13.63 -20.40 -0.05
C ASN A 417 -14.79 -19.93 0.84
N GLY A 418 -15.40 -18.83 0.47
CA GLY A 418 -16.58 -18.29 1.12
C GLY A 418 -17.79 -19.24 1.00
N SER A 419 -18.49 -19.45 2.11
CA SER A 419 -19.62 -20.38 2.18
C SER A 419 -20.94 -19.79 1.68
N VAL A 420 -21.07 -18.45 1.72
CA VAL A 420 -22.32 -17.74 1.38
C VAL A 420 -22.11 -16.68 0.30
N LEU A 421 -21.00 -15.95 0.39
CA LEU A 421 -20.62 -14.88 -0.53
C LEU A 421 -19.27 -15.21 -1.18
N PRO A 422 -19.13 -16.34 -1.91
CA PRO A 422 -17.83 -16.78 -2.44
C PRO A 422 -17.22 -15.82 -3.47
N ASN A 423 -18.05 -14.94 -4.06
CA ASN A 423 -17.62 -13.92 -5.01
C ASN A 423 -17.23 -12.58 -4.36
N GLU A 424 -17.35 -12.47 -3.04
CA GLU A 424 -16.78 -11.35 -2.30
C GLU A 424 -15.47 -11.81 -1.66
N VAL A 425 -14.39 -11.04 -1.85
CA VAL A 425 -13.04 -11.50 -1.55
C VAL A 425 -12.33 -10.51 -0.65
N VAL A 426 -11.66 -11.02 0.37
CA VAL A 426 -10.65 -10.30 1.18
C VAL A 426 -9.30 -10.86 0.79
N VAL A 427 -8.39 -10.01 0.34
CA VAL A 427 -7.02 -10.41 0.00
C VAL A 427 -6.09 -9.98 1.12
N VAL A 428 -5.16 -10.85 1.50
CA VAL A 428 -4.14 -10.61 2.53
C VAL A 428 -2.80 -10.91 1.90
N GLY A 429 -1.89 -9.97 1.86
CA GLY A 429 -0.62 -10.13 1.17
C GLY A 429 0.60 -9.77 2.00
N ASN A 430 1.66 -10.51 1.76
CA ASN A 430 3.02 -10.27 2.20
C ASN A 430 3.95 -10.73 1.08
N HIS A 431 5.08 -10.07 0.89
CA HIS A 431 6.08 -10.58 -0.04
C HIS A 431 7.04 -11.58 0.63
N ARG A 432 7.81 -12.29 -0.18
CA ARG A 432 8.70 -13.35 0.27
C ARG A 432 10.14 -13.12 -0.17
N ASP A 433 10.34 -12.44 -1.31
CA ASP A 433 11.67 -12.10 -1.80
C ASP A 433 12.33 -11.05 -0.91
N ALA A 434 13.65 -11.10 -0.80
CA ALA A 434 14.46 -10.16 -0.03
C ALA A 434 15.75 -9.83 -0.77
N TRP A 435 16.34 -8.65 -0.50
CA TRP A 435 17.63 -8.23 -1.06
C TRP A 435 18.82 -9.03 -0.53
N ILE A 436 18.60 -9.83 0.51
CA ILE A 436 19.67 -10.50 1.26
C ILE A 436 19.26 -11.94 1.61
N ALA A 437 20.16 -12.72 2.15
CA ALA A 437 19.86 -14.09 2.56
C ALA A 437 18.95 -14.15 3.80
N GLY A 438 18.99 -13.12 4.67
CA GLY A 438 18.20 -13.01 5.89
C GLY A 438 16.81 -12.47 5.64
N GLY A 439 16.67 -11.15 5.63
CA GLY A 439 15.39 -10.48 5.53
C GLY A 439 14.46 -10.80 6.70
N ALA A 440 14.98 -10.74 7.93
CA ALA A 440 14.24 -11.20 9.09
C ALA A 440 13.11 -10.22 9.50
N VAL A 441 13.34 -8.93 9.34
CA VAL A 441 12.30 -7.92 9.43
C VAL A 441 11.57 -7.84 8.10
N ASP A 442 12.33 -7.66 7.01
CA ASP A 442 11.86 -7.38 5.67
C ASP A 442 12.24 -8.52 4.70
N PRO A 443 11.23 -9.35 4.27
CA PRO A 443 9.80 -9.33 4.65
C PRO A 443 9.41 -10.47 5.60
N ASN A 444 10.35 -11.27 6.07
CA ASN A 444 10.05 -12.60 6.60
C ASN A 444 9.36 -12.58 7.97
N SER A 445 9.43 -11.46 8.69
CA SER A 445 8.57 -11.25 9.87
C SER A 445 7.09 -11.30 9.48
N GLY A 446 6.71 -10.64 8.37
CA GLY A 446 5.37 -10.71 7.78
C GLY A 446 5.04 -12.11 7.28
N SER A 447 5.98 -12.80 6.62
CA SER A 447 5.81 -14.20 6.17
C SER A 447 5.52 -15.15 7.34
N ALA A 448 6.23 -15.00 8.46
CA ALA A 448 6.00 -15.79 9.67
C ALA A 448 4.62 -15.50 10.29
N VAL A 449 4.22 -14.22 10.34
CA VAL A 449 2.91 -13.79 10.83
C VAL A 449 1.79 -14.36 9.95
N VAL A 450 1.89 -14.25 8.62
CA VAL A 450 0.88 -14.79 7.70
C VAL A 450 0.74 -16.29 7.85
N ASN A 451 1.84 -17.03 8.00
CA ASN A 451 1.79 -18.48 8.27
C ASN A 451 1.01 -18.80 9.55
N GLU A 452 1.23 -18.07 10.65
CA GLU A 452 0.47 -18.24 11.88
C GLU A 452 -1.03 -17.94 11.70
N VAL A 453 -1.37 -16.96 10.88
CA VAL A 453 -2.76 -16.61 10.57
C VAL A 453 -3.41 -17.70 9.70
N VAL A 454 -2.76 -18.16 8.64
CA VAL A 454 -3.27 -19.26 7.78
C VAL A 454 -3.44 -20.53 8.61
N ARG A 455 -2.48 -20.86 9.48
CA ARG A 455 -2.56 -21.99 10.41
C ARG A 455 -3.75 -21.86 11.36
N SER A 456 -4.01 -20.67 11.88
CA SER A 456 -5.13 -20.40 12.79
C SER A 456 -6.48 -20.57 12.10
N PHE A 457 -6.64 -20.08 10.86
CA PHE A 457 -7.84 -20.33 10.06
C PHE A 457 -7.99 -21.81 9.69
N GLY A 458 -6.88 -22.50 9.45
CA GLY A 458 -6.86 -23.96 9.25
C GLY A 458 -7.38 -24.72 10.44
N VAL A 459 -6.97 -24.37 11.67
CA VAL A 459 -7.50 -24.95 12.91
C VAL A 459 -9.01 -24.70 13.05
N ALA A 460 -9.48 -23.51 12.72
CA ALA A 460 -10.91 -23.18 12.72
C ALA A 460 -11.67 -23.99 11.66
N ALA A 461 -11.14 -24.10 10.45
CA ALA A 461 -11.73 -24.87 9.35
C ALA A 461 -11.82 -26.37 9.68
N ALA A 462 -10.79 -26.94 10.30
CA ALA A 462 -10.78 -28.34 10.75
C ALA A 462 -11.88 -28.63 11.81
N GLN A 463 -12.29 -27.61 12.57
CA GLN A 463 -13.39 -27.66 13.53
C GLN A 463 -14.77 -27.36 12.88
N GLY A 464 -14.83 -27.18 11.55
CA GLY A 464 -16.07 -26.95 10.81
C GLY A 464 -16.40 -25.49 10.52
N TRP A 465 -15.55 -24.53 10.91
CA TRP A 465 -15.71 -23.13 10.52
C TRP A 465 -15.58 -22.93 9.01
N LYS A 466 -16.38 -22.01 8.48
CA LYS A 466 -16.30 -21.56 7.07
C LYS A 466 -16.49 -20.05 7.02
N PRO A 467 -15.66 -19.32 6.28
CA PRO A 467 -15.84 -17.89 6.13
C PRO A 467 -17.14 -17.57 5.37
N LEU A 468 -17.70 -16.41 5.61
CA LEU A 468 -18.83 -15.88 4.85
C LEU A 468 -18.37 -15.51 3.43
N ARG A 469 -17.23 -14.80 3.33
CA ARG A 469 -16.55 -14.34 2.10
C ARG A 469 -15.28 -15.15 1.87
N THR A 470 -14.86 -15.25 0.64
CA THR A 470 -13.57 -15.89 0.31
C THR A 470 -12.41 -15.09 0.87
N ILE A 471 -11.43 -15.77 1.46
CA ILE A 471 -10.17 -15.20 1.89
C ILE A 471 -9.09 -15.71 0.93
N VAL A 472 -8.27 -14.81 0.40
CA VAL A 472 -7.10 -15.13 -0.43
C VAL A 472 -5.87 -14.63 0.32
N PHE A 473 -5.04 -15.54 0.79
CA PHE A 473 -3.70 -15.25 1.26
C PHE A 473 -2.74 -15.27 0.08
N ALA A 474 -1.85 -14.32 0.03
CA ALA A 474 -0.85 -14.18 -1.01
C ALA A 474 0.55 -14.02 -0.39
N SER A 475 1.51 -14.79 -0.91
CA SER A 475 2.94 -14.57 -0.69
C SER A 475 3.52 -14.15 -2.02
N TRP A 476 3.76 -12.85 -2.14
CA TRP A 476 4.24 -12.23 -3.38
C TRP A 476 5.73 -12.52 -3.58
N ASP A 477 6.19 -12.45 -4.82
CA ASP A 477 7.58 -12.56 -5.21
C ASP A 477 7.94 -11.36 -6.09
N GLY A 478 9.13 -10.80 -5.93
CA GLY A 478 9.58 -9.66 -6.72
C GLY A 478 9.05 -8.30 -6.25
N GLU A 479 8.62 -8.17 -5.02
CA GLU A 479 8.25 -6.89 -4.42
C GLU A 479 9.41 -5.91 -4.45
N GLU A 480 10.57 -6.35 -3.98
CA GLU A 480 11.79 -5.57 -3.75
C GLU A 480 12.31 -4.84 -5.00
N TYR A 481 12.11 -5.41 -6.18
CA TYR A 481 12.49 -4.78 -7.44
C TYR A 481 11.55 -3.67 -7.88
N GLY A 482 10.31 -3.65 -7.38
CA GLY A 482 9.35 -2.62 -7.76
C GLY A 482 7.90 -3.08 -7.71
N LEU A 483 7.51 -3.77 -6.64
CA LEU A 483 6.14 -4.26 -6.38
C LEU A 483 5.66 -5.20 -7.49
N LEU A 484 6.59 -6.02 -8.06
CA LEU A 484 6.33 -6.70 -9.32
C LEU A 484 5.21 -7.73 -9.21
N GLY A 485 5.33 -8.70 -8.29
CA GLY A 485 4.43 -9.83 -8.23
C GLY A 485 2.98 -9.46 -7.92
N SER A 486 2.77 -8.52 -7.03
CA SER A 486 1.44 -8.00 -6.71
C SER A 486 0.86 -7.16 -7.84
N THR A 487 1.68 -6.33 -8.49
CA THR A 487 1.25 -5.49 -9.62
C THR A 487 0.80 -6.35 -10.79
N GLU A 488 1.62 -7.31 -11.22
CA GLU A 488 1.28 -8.22 -12.33
C GLU A 488 -0.01 -9.02 -12.04
N TRP A 489 -0.18 -9.45 -10.78
CA TRP A 489 -1.38 -10.17 -10.37
C TRP A 489 -2.62 -9.27 -10.38
N VAL A 490 -2.50 -8.04 -9.90
CA VAL A 490 -3.61 -7.06 -9.93
C VAL A 490 -3.98 -6.72 -11.38
N GLU A 491 -3.01 -6.51 -12.25
CA GLU A 491 -3.24 -6.21 -13.67
C GLU A 491 -3.91 -7.39 -14.39
N GLU A 492 -3.48 -8.64 -14.12
CA GLU A 492 -4.11 -9.84 -14.69
C GLU A 492 -5.56 -10.01 -14.25
N TYR A 493 -5.85 -9.79 -12.97
CA TYR A 493 -7.16 -10.02 -12.38
C TYR A 493 -7.99 -8.75 -12.19
N LEU A 494 -7.56 -7.61 -12.72
CA LEU A 494 -8.22 -6.30 -12.54
C LEU A 494 -9.73 -6.31 -12.81
N PRO A 495 -10.24 -6.91 -13.91
CA PRO A 495 -11.68 -6.94 -14.17
C PRO A 495 -12.47 -7.68 -13.09
N TRP A 496 -11.91 -8.76 -12.54
CA TRP A 496 -12.52 -9.52 -11.46
C TRP A 496 -12.38 -8.79 -10.12
N LEU A 497 -11.21 -8.28 -9.78
CA LEU A 497 -10.93 -7.56 -8.54
C LEU A 497 -11.81 -6.32 -8.35
N LYS A 498 -12.06 -5.56 -9.41
CA LYS A 498 -12.96 -4.39 -9.40
C LYS A 498 -14.37 -4.74 -8.90
N HIS A 499 -14.82 -5.98 -9.08
CA HIS A 499 -16.15 -6.43 -8.68
C HIS A 499 -16.16 -7.31 -7.42
N ALA A 500 -15.13 -8.10 -7.21
CA ALA A 500 -15.07 -9.11 -6.15
C ALA A 500 -14.39 -8.60 -4.88
N SER A 501 -13.29 -7.86 -4.98
CA SER A 501 -12.49 -7.50 -3.81
C SER A 501 -13.24 -6.53 -2.88
N LEU A 502 -13.27 -6.88 -1.59
CA LEU A 502 -13.78 -6.02 -0.53
C LEU A 502 -12.68 -5.14 0.04
N ALA A 503 -11.54 -5.75 0.36
CA ALA A 503 -10.37 -5.09 0.92
C ALA A 503 -9.10 -5.87 0.62
N TYR A 504 -7.96 -5.17 0.68
CA TYR A 504 -6.61 -5.71 0.73
C TYR A 504 -5.99 -5.37 2.08
N ILE A 505 -5.41 -6.37 2.74
CA ILE A 505 -4.66 -6.21 3.99
C ILE A 505 -3.21 -6.54 3.67
N ASN A 506 -2.36 -5.55 3.84
CA ASN A 506 -0.92 -5.65 3.66
C ASN A 506 -0.23 -5.94 4.99
N ILE A 507 0.78 -6.74 4.93
CA ILE A 507 1.76 -6.90 5.99
C ILE A 507 3.11 -7.19 5.33
N ASP A 508 3.93 -6.21 5.29
CA ASP A 508 5.28 -6.24 4.72
C ASP A 508 6.30 -6.54 5.82
N THR A 509 6.88 -5.53 6.39
CA THR A 509 7.69 -5.60 7.60
C THR A 509 6.78 -5.77 8.82
N GLY A 510 6.34 -7.01 9.07
CA GLY A 510 5.33 -7.27 10.12
C GLY A 510 5.81 -6.96 11.53
N VAL A 511 7.09 -7.24 11.83
CA VAL A 511 7.70 -7.03 13.14
C VAL A 511 9.18 -6.64 13.00
N GLY A 512 9.52 -5.47 13.52
CA GLY A 512 10.90 -4.97 13.64
C GLY A 512 11.13 -4.23 14.96
N GLY A 513 10.21 -4.37 15.93
CA GLY A 513 10.31 -3.70 17.23
C GLY A 513 8.98 -3.67 18.00
N PRO A 514 8.86 -2.87 19.07
CA PRO A 514 7.75 -2.94 19.99
C PRO A 514 6.57 -2.01 19.69
N HIS A 515 6.67 -1.10 18.72
CA HIS A 515 5.68 -0.03 18.52
C HIS A 515 4.72 -0.37 17.39
N PHE A 516 3.44 -0.51 17.71
CA PHE A 516 2.41 -0.73 16.70
C PHE A 516 2.22 0.50 15.83
N GLY A 517 2.13 0.28 14.52
CA GLY A 517 1.84 1.28 13.50
C GLY A 517 0.85 0.76 12.47
N SER A 518 0.09 1.67 11.86
CA SER A 518 -0.79 1.34 10.75
C SER A 518 -0.90 2.51 9.77
N SER A 519 -0.99 2.18 8.50
CA SER A 519 -1.41 3.10 7.43
C SER A 519 -2.64 2.52 6.75
N ALA A 520 -3.67 3.33 6.52
CA ALA A 520 -4.93 2.81 6.00
C ALA A 520 -5.72 3.88 5.26
N VAL A 521 -6.57 3.44 4.32
CA VAL A 521 -7.65 4.31 3.85
C VAL A 521 -8.65 4.54 4.99
N PRO A 522 -9.26 5.74 5.09
CA PRO A 522 -10.09 6.10 6.24
C PRO A 522 -11.28 5.17 6.50
N LEU A 523 -11.78 4.47 5.48
CA LEU A 523 -12.86 3.46 5.66
C LEU A 523 -12.54 2.39 6.70
N LEU A 524 -11.27 2.11 6.97
CA LEU A 524 -10.80 1.03 7.85
C LEU A 524 -10.34 1.51 9.22
N HIS A 525 -10.29 2.82 9.49
CA HIS A 525 -9.77 3.36 10.75
C HIS A 525 -10.51 2.77 11.98
N ASP A 526 -11.84 2.79 11.98
CA ASP A 526 -12.66 2.24 13.08
C ASP A 526 -12.38 0.74 13.30
N LEU A 527 -12.18 -0.02 12.22
CA LEU A 527 -11.84 -1.44 12.33
C LEU A 527 -10.45 -1.67 12.95
N VAL A 528 -9.45 -0.88 12.58
CA VAL A 528 -8.10 -0.96 13.17
C VAL A 528 -8.16 -0.63 14.66
N TYR A 529 -8.85 0.43 15.06
CA TYR A 529 -9.04 0.77 16.48
C TYR A 529 -9.78 -0.32 17.25
N LYS A 530 -10.82 -0.90 16.67
CA LYS A 530 -11.58 -1.99 17.27
C LYS A 530 -10.69 -3.21 17.50
N VAL A 531 -9.98 -3.68 16.47
CA VAL A 531 -9.15 -4.89 16.56
C VAL A 531 -8.02 -4.71 17.55
N THR A 532 -7.33 -3.58 17.51
CA THR A 532 -6.25 -3.28 18.47
C THR A 532 -6.73 -3.19 19.90
N SER A 533 -8.01 -2.83 20.16
CA SER A 533 -8.64 -2.87 21.47
C SER A 533 -9.02 -4.28 21.94
N GLU A 534 -8.98 -5.28 21.05
CA GLU A 534 -9.35 -6.67 21.34
C GLU A 534 -8.15 -7.59 21.58
N VAL A 535 -6.93 -7.11 21.27
CA VAL A 535 -5.68 -7.87 21.39
C VAL A 535 -4.85 -7.35 22.58
N PRO A 536 -4.47 -8.22 23.54
CA PRO A 536 -3.59 -7.84 24.64
C PRO A 536 -2.24 -7.33 24.12
N SER A 537 -1.74 -6.23 24.68
CA SER A 537 -0.39 -5.75 24.38
C SER A 537 0.66 -6.63 25.06
N PRO A 538 1.74 -7.04 24.41
CA PRO A 538 2.87 -7.67 25.08
C PRO A 538 3.65 -6.69 25.96
N ASN A 539 3.62 -5.38 25.65
CA ASN A 539 4.32 -4.32 26.38
C ASN A 539 3.38 -3.59 27.35
N GLN A 540 2.78 -4.33 28.29
CA GLN A 540 1.86 -3.76 29.28
C GLN A 540 2.63 -3.09 30.42
N THR A 541 2.40 -1.79 30.61
CA THR A 541 2.85 -1.07 31.82
C THR A 541 1.85 -1.23 32.97
N VAL A 542 0.58 -1.51 32.63
CA VAL A 542 -0.50 -1.81 33.57
C VAL A 542 -1.19 -3.09 33.07
N PRO A 543 -1.43 -4.08 33.95
CA PRO A 543 -2.10 -5.33 33.57
C PRO A 543 -3.46 -5.11 32.90
N GLY A 544 -3.69 -5.78 31.79
CA GLY A 544 -4.93 -5.71 31.01
C GLY A 544 -4.93 -4.71 29.87
N GLN A 545 -3.83 -3.98 29.63
CA GLN A 545 -3.70 -3.12 28.47
C GLN A 545 -3.74 -3.92 27.17
N THR A 546 -4.39 -3.32 26.19
CA THR A 546 -4.46 -3.81 24.80
C THR A 546 -3.44 -3.10 23.90
N VAL A 547 -3.27 -3.56 22.68
CA VAL A 547 -2.43 -2.89 21.67
C VAL A 547 -2.93 -1.44 21.46
N ARG A 548 -4.24 -1.19 21.52
CA ARG A 548 -4.81 0.17 21.42
C ARG A 548 -4.36 1.09 22.54
N ASP A 549 -4.21 0.57 23.75
CA ASP A 549 -3.83 1.34 24.94
C ASP A 549 -2.35 1.74 24.94
N THR A 550 -1.50 0.97 24.27
CA THR A 550 -0.05 1.21 24.18
C THR A 550 0.36 1.88 22.87
N TRP A 551 -0.59 2.15 21.97
CA TRP A 551 -0.36 2.78 20.66
C TRP A 551 -0.83 4.23 20.66
N SER A 552 -0.10 5.11 19.97
CA SER A 552 -0.48 6.53 19.79
C SER A 552 -1.87 6.72 19.15
N GLY A 553 -2.36 5.73 18.41
CA GLY A 553 -3.61 5.80 17.67
C GLY A 553 -3.51 6.57 16.35
N LYS A 554 -2.32 7.01 15.92
CA LYS A 554 -2.12 7.68 14.65
C LYS A 554 -2.13 6.65 13.52
N ILE A 555 -3.02 6.83 12.53
CA ILE A 555 -3.05 6.06 11.28
C ILE A 555 -2.54 6.97 10.16
N GLY A 556 -1.52 6.52 9.43
CA GLY A 556 -0.95 7.23 8.28
C GLY A 556 -1.76 7.04 7.00
N PRO A 557 -1.58 7.93 6.01
CA PRO A 557 -2.06 7.66 4.65
C PRO A 557 -1.24 6.54 4.01
N LEU A 558 -1.85 5.82 3.07
CA LEU A 558 -1.12 4.92 2.18
C LEU A 558 -0.56 5.72 1.00
N GLY A 559 0.67 5.42 0.61
CA GLY A 559 1.32 5.99 -0.57
C GLY A 559 1.73 4.90 -1.55
N SER A 560 3.03 4.66 -1.64
CA SER A 560 3.63 3.53 -2.35
C SER A 560 4.67 2.88 -1.43
N GLY A 561 5.40 1.89 -1.94
CA GLY A 561 6.50 1.26 -1.21
C GLY A 561 6.15 -0.09 -0.61
N SER A 562 4.98 -0.66 -0.93
CA SER A 562 4.64 -2.06 -0.71
C SER A 562 3.47 -2.50 -1.59
N ASP A 563 3.12 -3.76 -1.54
CA ASP A 563 2.16 -4.45 -2.42
C ASP A 563 0.73 -3.87 -2.44
N TYR A 564 0.34 -3.07 -1.43
CA TYR A 564 -0.96 -2.39 -1.43
C TYR A 564 -1.11 -1.36 -2.56
N THR A 565 -0.01 -0.88 -3.13
CA THR A 565 0.01 0.17 -4.17
C THR A 565 -0.86 -0.20 -5.37
N ALA A 566 -0.69 -1.41 -5.92
CA ALA A 566 -1.48 -1.85 -7.07
C ALA A 566 -2.97 -1.99 -6.73
N PHE A 567 -3.29 -2.43 -5.53
CA PHE A 567 -4.67 -2.59 -5.07
C PHE A 567 -5.36 -1.22 -4.89
N LEU A 568 -4.72 -0.27 -4.22
CA LEU A 568 -5.30 1.04 -3.93
C LEU A 568 -5.23 1.96 -5.14
N ASP A 569 -4.01 2.24 -5.63
CA ASP A 569 -3.76 3.35 -6.55
C ASP A 569 -4.20 3.05 -7.99
N HIS A 570 -4.20 1.75 -8.36
CA HIS A 570 -4.62 1.31 -9.70
C HIS A 570 -6.03 0.72 -9.70
N ALA A 571 -6.36 -0.13 -8.74
CA ALA A 571 -7.63 -0.86 -8.71
C ALA A 571 -8.73 -0.20 -7.85
N GLY A 572 -8.40 0.77 -6.98
CA GLY A 572 -9.33 1.43 -6.06
C GLY A 572 -9.90 0.47 -5.01
N ILE A 573 -9.07 -0.40 -4.48
CA ILE A 573 -9.46 -1.36 -3.45
C ILE A 573 -9.06 -0.81 -2.08
N THR A 574 -10.02 -0.78 -1.17
CA THR A 574 -9.83 -0.39 0.22
C THR A 574 -8.69 -1.16 0.86
N SER A 575 -7.63 -0.47 1.31
CA SER A 575 -6.38 -1.11 1.76
C SER A 575 -5.94 -0.64 3.14
N VAL A 576 -5.23 -1.51 3.86
CA VAL A 576 -4.59 -1.23 5.16
C VAL A 576 -3.25 -1.95 5.22
N ASP A 577 -2.27 -1.30 5.82
CA ASP A 577 -0.96 -1.84 6.20
C ASP A 577 -0.80 -1.82 7.73
N VAL A 578 -0.22 -2.86 8.31
CA VAL A 578 -0.02 -3.01 9.74
C VAL A 578 1.36 -3.56 10.07
N ARG A 579 1.99 -3.01 11.10
CA ARG A 579 3.34 -3.39 11.52
C ARG A 579 3.58 -3.17 13.02
N PHE A 580 4.59 -3.85 13.57
CA PHE A 580 5.30 -3.44 14.78
C PHE A 580 6.71 -3.01 14.39
N SER A 581 7.14 -1.81 14.75
CA SER A 581 8.43 -1.25 14.38
C SER A 581 9.22 -0.77 15.60
N GLY A 582 10.54 -0.64 15.45
CA GLY A 582 11.39 0.08 16.41
C GLY A 582 11.21 1.59 16.31
N GLY A 583 11.69 2.33 17.30
CA GLY A 583 11.68 3.80 17.31
C GLY A 583 12.82 4.44 16.49
N GLY A 584 13.69 3.63 15.91
CA GLY A 584 14.84 4.04 15.09
C GLY A 584 14.59 3.76 13.61
N GLY A 585 14.64 4.79 12.79
CA GLY A 585 14.25 4.76 11.40
C GLY A 585 15.04 3.78 10.53
N GLY A 586 14.34 3.12 9.67
CA GLY A 586 14.80 2.28 8.58
C GLY A 586 13.93 2.43 7.34
N GLY A 587 13.04 3.41 7.28
CA GLY A 587 12.22 3.68 6.11
C GLY A 587 12.55 5.03 5.47
N ASP A 588 12.57 5.09 4.16
CA ASP A 588 12.76 6.31 3.35
C ASP A 588 11.55 7.29 3.45
N GLY A 589 10.74 7.23 4.54
CA GLY A 589 9.53 8.05 4.73
C GLY A 589 9.65 9.05 5.88
N GLU A 590 8.95 10.18 5.77
CA GLU A 590 8.84 11.24 6.80
C GLU A 590 8.32 10.75 8.17
N ASP A 591 7.74 9.55 8.24
CA ASP A 591 7.16 9.00 9.47
C ASP A 591 8.20 8.62 10.55
N ALA A 592 9.45 8.38 10.17
CA ALA A 592 10.55 8.14 11.11
C ALA A 592 10.90 9.41 11.94
N ALA A 593 10.75 10.60 11.36
CA ALA A 593 11.04 11.86 12.03
C ALA A 593 9.96 12.26 13.06
N ALA A 594 8.72 11.80 12.89
CA ALA A 594 7.61 12.09 13.79
C ALA A 594 7.62 11.24 15.08
N ALA A 595 8.23 10.06 15.03
CA ALA A 595 8.33 9.17 16.19
C ALA A 595 9.39 9.62 17.22
N ALA A 596 10.39 10.38 16.78
CA ALA A 596 11.53 10.78 17.60
C ALA A 596 11.24 11.94 18.60
N ALA A 597 10.05 12.53 18.55
CA ALA A 597 9.78 13.80 19.30
C ALA A 597 9.23 13.63 20.72
N SER A 598 9.18 12.43 21.32
CA SER A 598 8.58 12.21 22.65
C SER A 598 9.55 11.65 23.68
N GLY A 599 10.13 12.56 24.51
CA GLY A 599 10.57 12.28 25.87
C GLY A 599 12.02 11.81 26.04
N GLU A 600 12.67 12.27 27.11
CA GLU A 600 13.97 11.76 27.59
C GLU A 600 13.87 10.24 27.82
N LYS A 601 14.57 9.45 26.98
CA LYS A 601 14.73 7.99 27.15
C LYS A 601 15.98 7.73 28.03
N THR A 602 15.88 6.77 28.96
CA THR A 602 17.06 6.27 29.68
C THR A 602 17.89 5.36 28.75
N ALA A 603 19.17 5.18 29.07
CA ALA A 603 20.09 4.38 28.24
C ALA A 603 19.64 2.91 28.01
N ASP A 604 18.71 2.40 28.82
CA ASP A 604 18.15 1.05 28.73
C ASP A 604 16.85 0.99 27.89
N ASP A 605 16.32 2.15 27.43
CA ASP A 605 15.06 2.29 26.67
C ASP A 605 15.29 2.66 25.20
N VAL A 606 16.45 2.32 24.64
CA VAL A 606 16.82 2.71 23.29
C VAL A 606 16.47 1.60 22.30
N ASP A 607 15.65 1.93 21.31
CA ASP A 607 15.36 1.01 20.22
C ASP A 607 16.63 0.76 19.37
N PRO A 608 16.99 -0.50 19.09
CA PRO A 608 18.15 -0.84 18.29
C PRO A 608 17.99 -0.36 16.83
N VAL A 609 19.10 -0.05 16.18
CA VAL A 609 19.11 0.35 14.77
C VAL A 609 18.76 -0.86 13.90
N TYR A 610 17.68 -0.72 13.14
CA TYR A 610 17.36 -1.67 12.09
C TYR A 610 18.20 -1.36 10.85
N MET A 611 19.02 -2.31 10.42
CA MET A 611 19.88 -2.18 9.25
C MET A 611 19.16 -2.67 8.01
N TYR A 612 18.21 -1.85 7.53
CA TYR A 612 17.33 -2.09 6.41
C TYR A 612 18.09 -2.53 5.15
N HIS A 613 17.67 -3.64 4.51
CA HIS A 613 18.25 -4.23 3.31
C HIS A 613 19.76 -4.63 3.41
N SER A 614 20.26 -4.81 4.61
CA SER A 614 21.62 -5.24 4.91
C SER A 614 21.64 -6.72 5.32
N ASN A 615 22.76 -7.43 5.11
CA ASN A 615 22.93 -8.81 5.59
C ASN A 615 22.77 -8.95 7.11
N TYR A 616 22.75 -7.82 7.84
CA TYR A 616 22.51 -7.78 9.28
C TYR A 616 21.01 -7.77 9.63
N ASP A 617 20.08 -7.70 8.65
CA ASP A 617 18.68 -8.05 8.85
C ASP A 617 18.55 -9.58 8.89
N SER A 618 18.90 -10.15 10.01
CA SER A 618 19.09 -11.58 10.20
C SER A 618 18.19 -12.16 11.29
N TYR A 619 18.02 -13.48 11.30
CA TYR A 619 17.35 -14.17 12.39
C TYR A 619 17.99 -13.83 13.75
N HIS A 620 19.32 -13.75 13.82
CA HIS A 620 20.06 -13.42 15.05
C HIS A 620 19.75 -12.00 15.53
N TRP A 621 19.69 -11.03 14.60
CA TRP A 621 19.29 -9.67 14.95
C TRP A 621 17.85 -9.62 15.49
N MET A 622 16.92 -10.33 14.84
CA MET A 622 15.52 -10.41 15.27
C MET A 622 15.38 -11.02 16.67
N GLU A 623 16.04 -12.18 16.92
CA GLU A 623 15.99 -12.88 18.21
C GLU A 623 16.60 -12.05 19.34
N LYS A 624 17.63 -11.24 19.03
CA LYS A 624 18.37 -10.45 20.03
C LYS A 624 17.76 -9.07 20.27
N TYR A 625 17.31 -8.40 19.23
CA TYR A 625 16.93 -6.98 19.24
C TYR A 625 15.53 -6.69 18.72
N GLY A 626 15.10 -7.29 17.63
CA GLY A 626 13.84 -6.96 16.95
C GLY A 626 12.60 -7.41 17.73
N ASP A 627 12.57 -8.69 18.11
CA ASP A 627 11.50 -9.32 18.90
C ASP A 627 12.03 -10.46 19.78
N PRO A 628 12.74 -10.16 20.87
CA PRO A 628 13.20 -11.18 21.79
C PRO A 628 12.02 -12.03 22.33
N GLY A 629 12.06 -13.33 22.00
CA GLY A 629 11.01 -14.28 22.37
C GLY A 629 9.77 -14.28 21.50
N PHE A 630 9.80 -13.58 20.35
CA PHE A 630 8.74 -13.58 19.31
C PHE A 630 7.34 -13.22 19.80
N VAL A 631 7.26 -12.36 20.80
CA VAL A 631 5.99 -11.94 21.42
C VAL A 631 5.18 -10.99 20.52
N TYR A 632 5.89 -10.13 19.74
CA TYR A 632 5.24 -9.20 18.81
C TYR A 632 4.79 -9.91 17.53
N HIS A 633 5.52 -10.93 17.04
CA HIS A 633 5.07 -11.80 15.95
C HIS A 633 3.73 -12.45 16.28
N LYS A 634 3.63 -13.06 17.46
CA LYS A 634 2.37 -13.64 17.94
C LYS A 634 1.26 -12.58 18.02
N THR A 635 1.54 -11.41 18.58
CA THR A 635 0.57 -10.34 18.73
C THR A 635 0.12 -9.80 17.38
N MET A 636 1.04 -9.65 16.42
CA MET A 636 0.70 -9.23 15.06
C MET A 636 -0.17 -10.28 14.36
N ALA A 637 0.11 -11.57 14.55
CA ALA A 637 -0.76 -12.64 14.03
C ALA A 637 -2.18 -12.59 14.63
N GLN A 638 -2.31 -12.21 15.90
CA GLN A 638 -3.62 -11.99 16.54
C GLN A 638 -4.34 -10.79 15.92
N VAL A 639 -3.66 -9.65 15.74
CA VAL A 639 -4.22 -8.44 15.12
C VAL A 639 -4.65 -8.74 13.67
N LEU A 640 -3.74 -9.28 12.86
CA LEU A 640 -4.00 -9.61 11.45
C LEU A 640 -5.15 -10.61 11.33
N GLY A 641 -5.13 -11.67 12.15
CA GLY A 641 -6.18 -12.68 12.16
C GLY A 641 -7.57 -12.10 12.46
N LEU A 642 -7.68 -11.16 13.40
CA LEU A 642 -8.94 -10.48 13.71
C LEU A 642 -9.38 -9.50 12.62
N LEU A 643 -8.47 -8.74 12.00
CA LEU A 643 -8.79 -7.89 10.85
C LEU A 643 -9.41 -8.71 9.72
N VAL A 644 -8.77 -9.83 9.35
CA VAL A 644 -9.27 -10.76 8.33
C VAL A 644 -10.61 -11.36 8.75
N ALA A 645 -10.75 -11.80 9.99
CA ALA A 645 -11.98 -12.39 10.49
C ALA A 645 -13.17 -11.44 10.39
N HIS A 646 -13.04 -10.19 10.84
CA HIS A 646 -14.11 -9.20 10.74
C HIS A 646 -14.52 -8.94 9.28
N LEU A 647 -13.58 -8.76 8.37
CA LEU A 647 -13.87 -8.53 6.95
C LEU A 647 -14.50 -9.75 6.28
N ALA A 648 -14.05 -10.96 6.64
CA ALA A 648 -14.52 -12.21 6.03
C ALA A 648 -15.80 -12.76 6.64
N THR A 649 -16.19 -12.39 7.87
CA THR A 649 -17.33 -13.00 8.58
C THR A 649 -18.45 -12.06 8.96
N ASP A 650 -18.19 -10.75 9.15
CA ASP A 650 -19.24 -9.82 9.54
C ASP A 650 -20.26 -9.65 8.41
N LEU A 651 -21.54 -9.81 8.74
CA LEU A 651 -22.63 -9.68 7.75
C LEU A 651 -22.70 -8.26 7.18
N VAL A 652 -22.60 -7.24 8.04
CA VAL A 652 -22.45 -5.83 7.65
C VAL A 652 -20.98 -5.51 7.72
N VAL A 653 -20.37 -5.16 6.60
CA VAL A 653 -18.93 -4.87 6.55
C VAL A 653 -18.55 -3.78 7.55
N PRO A 654 -17.41 -3.93 8.24
CA PRO A 654 -17.01 -3.03 9.34
C PRO A 654 -16.34 -1.74 8.83
N PHE A 655 -16.95 -1.07 7.84
CA PHE A 655 -16.48 0.17 7.25
C PHE A 655 -17.20 1.38 7.82
N LYS A 656 -16.53 2.55 7.80
CA LYS A 656 -17.06 3.85 8.21
C LYS A 656 -16.75 4.89 7.12
N ALA A 657 -17.78 5.31 6.39
CA ALA A 657 -17.63 6.33 5.35
C ALA A 657 -17.53 7.75 5.93
N GLY A 658 -18.02 7.97 7.14
CA GLY A 658 -17.85 9.23 7.87
C GLY A 658 -16.39 9.57 8.11
N ASP A 659 -15.59 8.60 8.55
CA ASP A 659 -14.15 8.78 8.77
C ASP A 659 -13.43 9.22 7.49
N TYR A 660 -13.89 8.72 6.34
CA TYR A 660 -13.35 9.15 5.04
C TYR A 660 -13.67 10.63 4.76
N ALA A 661 -14.90 11.04 5.01
CA ALA A 661 -15.29 12.43 4.80
C ALA A 661 -14.54 13.40 5.73
N ASP A 662 -14.32 13.01 6.99
CA ASP A 662 -13.56 13.80 7.97
C ASP A 662 -12.09 13.94 7.55
N ALA A 663 -11.48 12.85 7.05
CA ALA A 663 -10.13 12.91 6.49
C ALA A 663 -10.05 13.84 5.28
N LEU A 664 -11.01 13.76 4.35
CA LEU A 664 -11.06 14.64 3.17
C LEU A 664 -11.21 16.12 3.55
N HIS A 665 -12.01 16.45 4.57
CA HIS A 665 -12.07 17.83 5.10
C HIS A 665 -10.69 18.28 5.58
N THR A 666 -10.00 17.43 6.37
CA THR A 666 -8.65 17.71 6.85
C THR A 666 -7.65 17.94 5.69
N TYR A 667 -7.77 17.16 4.61
CA TYR A 667 -6.90 17.31 3.44
C TYR A 667 -7.16 18.62 2.69
N VAL A 668 -8.42 19.01 2.48
CA VAL A 668 -8.75 20.30 1.85
C VAL A 668 -8.30 21.48 2.73
N ASP A 669 -8.43 21.38 4.06
CA ASP A 669 -7.98 22.41 4.98
C ASP A 669 -6.46 22.59 4.98
N LYS A 670 -5.70 21.49 4.80
CA LYS A 670 -4.24 21.58 4.60
C LYS A 670 -3.88 22.38 3.33
N ILE A 671 -4.56 22.09 2.21
CA ILE A 671 -4.38 22.84 0.95
C ILE A 671 -4.66 24.32 1.16
N ARG A 672 -5.76 24.67 1.83
CA ARG A 672 -6.07 26.08 2.17
C ARG A 672 -4.97 26.73 2.98
N SER A 673 -4.47 26.03 3.99
CA SER A 673 -3.40 26.53 4.85
C SER A 673 -2.08 26.76 4.10
N GLN A 674 -1.75 25.89 3.14
CA GLN A 674 -0.60 26.07 2.26
C GLN A 674 -0.73 27.31 1.37
N LEU A 675 -1.91 27.53 0.79
CA LEU A 675 -2.20 28.73 0.01
C LEU A 675 -2.07 30.01 0.83
N ASP A 676 -2.64 30.03 2.04
CA ASP A 676 -2.56 31.18 2.93
C ASP A 676 -1.12 31.49 3.38
N LYS A 677 -0.29 30.45 3.51
CA LYS A 677 1.13 30.61 3.80
C LYS A 677 1.87 31.21 2.60
N HIS A 678 1.62 30.69 1.40
CA HIS A 678 2.21 31.20 0.16
C HIS A 678 1.89 32.68 -0.04
N ASP A 679 0.63 33.08 0.18
CA ASP A 679 0.22 34.50 0.06
C ASP A 679 0.92 35.42 1.05
N LYS A 680 1.10 34.92 2.30
CA LYS A 680 1.83 35.68 3.32
C LYS A 680 3.31 35.83 2.98
N GLU A 681 3.93 34.82 2.43
CA GLU A 681 5.32 34.83 1.98
C GLU A 681 5.48 35.76 0.78
N GLU A 682 4.58 35.75 -0.19
CA GLU A 682 4.57 36.62 -1.33
C GLU A 682 4.34 38.10 -0.91
N ALA A 683 3.36 38.34 -0.03
CA ALA A 683 3.12 39.68 0.52
C ALA A 683 4.31 40.23 1.33
N ALA A 684 4.98 39.39 2.11
CA ALA A 684 6.16 39.76 2.88
C ALA A 684 7.35 40.07 1.96
N ALA A 685 7.54 39.31 0.89
CA ALA A 685 8.57 39.51 -0.12
C ALA A 685 8.34 40.83 -0.90
N LEU A 686 7.08 41.13 -1.25
CA LEU A 686 6.71 42.42 -1.84
C LEU A 686 6.94 43.62 -0.91
N ALA A 687 6.65 43.46 0.38
CA ALA A 687 6.80 44.54 1.38
C ALA A 687 8.26 44.84 1.69
N THR A 688 9.17 43.88 1.58
CA THR A 688 10.61 44.04 1.86
C THR A 688 11.41 44.51 0.66
N GLY A 689 10.82 44.67 -0.53
CA GLY A 689 11.49 45.07 -1.76
C GLY A 689 12.59 44.07 -2.21
N SER A 690 12.56 42.86 -1.71
CA SER A 690 13.59 41.85 -1.87
C SER A 690 13.37 40.96 -3.11
N TYR A 691 12.72 41.48 -4.15
CA TYR A 691 12.80 40.84 -5.45
C TYR A 691 14.04 41.34 -6.19
N SER A 692 15.12 40.58 -6.13
CA SER A 692 16.11 40.66 -7.18
C SER A 692 15.51 40.11 -8.50
N ASP A 693 15.93 40.65 -9.63
CA ASP A 693 15.56 40.11 -10.97
C ASP A 693 15.86 38.60 -11.07
N GLU A 694 16.76 38.08 -10.22
CA GLU A 694 17.11 36.68 -10.09
C GLU A 694 16.02 35.86 -9.39
N ALA A 695 15.35 36.36 -8.35
CA ALA A 695 14.23 35.69 -7.69
C ALA A 695 13.03 35.60 -8.63
N MET A 696 12.79 36.62 -9.46
CA MET A 696 11.78 36.58 -10.53
C MET A 696 12.18 35.63 -11.67
N ALA A 697 13.50 35.46 -11.92
CA ALA A 697 13.98 34.46 -12.86
C ALA A 697 13.87 33.03 -12.32
N GLU A 698 13.98 32.83 -10.99
CA GLU A 698 13.79 31.54 -10.31
C GLU A 698 12.34 31.09 -10.35
N ILE A 699 11.38 31.98 -10.09
CA ILE A 699 9.95 31.74 -10.27
C ILE A 699 9.63 31.42 -11.74
N ARG A 700 10.28 32.11 -12.68
CA ARG A 700 10.19 31.84 -14.11
C ARG A 700 10.99 30.62 -14.57
N GLY A 701 12.07 30.25 -13.87
CA GLY A 701 12.89 29.06 -14.15
C GLY A 701 12.19 27.76 -13.76
N ARG A 702 11.39 27.77 -12.68
CA ARG A 702 10.48 26.66 -12.36
C ARG A 702 9.45 26.41 -13.47
N LYS A 703 9.14 27.46 -14.25
CA LYS A 703 8.26 27.41 -15.42
C LYS A 703 8.89 26.72 -16.66
N LYS A 704 10.23 26.55 -16.71
CA LYS A 704 10.95 26.03 -17.91
C LYS A 704 11.17 24.51 -17.94
N THR A 705 10.98 23.79 -16.83
CA THR A 705 11.18 22.33 -16.77
C THR A 705 9.91 21.54 -17.04
N VAL A 706 8.77 22.21 -17.31
CA VAL A 706 7.49 21.58 -17.68
C VAL A 706 7.03 22.13 -19.04
N ASP A 707 7.93 22.16 -20.02
CA ASP A 707 7.62 22.60 -21.39
C ASP A 707 7.06 21.46 -22.23
N THR A 708 5.78 21.10 -22.03
CA THR A 708 4.94 20.44 -23.05
C THR A 708 3.45 20.75 -22.95
N PHE A 709 3.01 21.82 -22.27
CA PHE A 709 1.60 22.23 -22.30
C PHE A 709 1.41 23.63 -22.85
N ASP A 710 0.45 23.72 -23.78
CA ASP A 710 0.05 24.82 -24.65
C ASP A 710 -0.06 26.17 -23.93
N ALA A 711 0.54 27.21 -24.54
CA ALA A 711 0.61 28.56 -24.03
C ALA A 711 -0.69 29.33 -24.15
N ASN A 712 -1.66 29.02 -23.26
CA ASN A 712 -2.73 29.93 -22.89
C ASN A 712 -2.64 30.23 -21.39
N SER A 713 -1.55 30.89 -20.96
CA SER A 713 -1.37 31.29 -19.58
C SER A 713 -2.44 32.33 -19.21
N ILE A 714 -3.42 31.90 -18.44
CA ILE A 714 -4.20 32.78 -17.56
C ILE A 714 -3.17 33.53 -16.72
N ASP A 715 -3.33 34.86 -16.55
CA ASP A 715 -2.54 35.67 -15.65
C ASP A 715 -2.45 34.96 -14.30
N ASP A 716 -1.24 34.79 -13.71
CA ASP A 716 -1.02 34.00 -12.50
C ASP A 716 -1.97 34.37 -11.35
N ALA A 717 -2.28 35.67 -11.20
CA ALA A 717 -3.25 36.16 -10.20
C ALA A 717 -4.70 35.68 -10.50
N GLU A 718 -5.12 35.63 -11.74
CA GLU A 718 -6.44 35.13 -12.13
C GLU A 718 -6.49 33.61 -11.96
N GLY A 719 -5.40 32.89 -12.26
CA GLY A 719 -5.27 31.46 -12.02
C GLY A 719 -5.41 31.08 -10.53
N GLN A 720 -4.73 31.81 -9.66
CA GLN A 720 -4.84 31.63 -8.20
C GLN A 720 -6.26 31.95 -7.71
N ARG A 721 -6.88 33.01 -8.21
CA ARG A 721 -8.26 33.36 -7.85
C ARG A 721 -9.25 32.24 -8.27
N GLN A 722 -9.12 31.73 -9.47
CA GLN A 722 -9.95 30.60 -9.95
C GLN A 722 -9.71 29.34 -9.14
N PHE A 723 -8.46 29.10 -8.74
CA PHE A 723 -8.11 27.96 -7.90
C PHE A 723 -8.75 28.05 -6.50
N ARG A 724 -8.77 29.24 -5.86
CA ARG A 724 -9.47 29.44 -4.58
C ARG A 724 -10.96 29.09 -4.68
N LEU A 725 -11.61 29.56 -5.76
CA LEU A 725 -13.02 29.20 -6.03
C LEU A 725 -13.20 27.68 -6.25
N ALA A 726 -12.22 27.02 -6.87
CA ALA A 726 -12.24 25.57 -7.04
C ALA A 726 -12.09 24.82 -5.70
N ILE A 727 -11.25 25.30 -4.80
CA ILE A 727 -11.12 24.75 -3.43
C ILE A 727 -12.43 24.90 -2.63
N ASP A 728 -13.17 26.01 -2.78
CA ASP A 728 -14.47 26.18 -2.13
C ASP A 728 -15.51 25.18 -2.67
N ARG A 729 -15.47 24.87 -3.97
CA ARG A 729 -16.30 23.82 -4.56
C ARG A 729 -15.90 22.42 -4.05
N LEU A 730 -14.58 22.14 -3.93
CA LEU A 730 -14.12 20.88 -3.34
C LEU A 730 -14.64 20.73 -1.91
N TYR A 731 -14.55 21.77 -1.09
CA TYR A 731 -15.07 21.74 0.28
C TYR A 731 -16.57 21.46 0.32
N SER A 732 -17.32 22.05 -0.61
CA SER A 732 -18.76 21.80 -0.74
C SER A 732 -19.05 20.36 -1.16
N ALA A 733 -18.28 19.80 -2.10
CA ALA A 733 -18.41 18.41 -2.53
C ALA A 733 -18.08 17.42 -1.41
N VAL A 734 -17.04 17.68 -0.60
CA VAL A 734 -16.73 16.88 0.61
C VAL A 734 -17.88 16.96 1.62
N SER A 735 -18.49 18.13 1.83
CA SER A 735 -19.62 18.30 2.76
C SER A 735 -20.87 17.54 2.27
N GLU A 736 -21.11 17.48 0.95
CA GLU A 736 -22.17 16.62 0.39
C GLU A 736 -21.88 15.14 0.64
N LEU A 737 -20.64 14.70 0.39
CA LEU A 737 -20.20 13.33 0.68
C LEU A 737 -20.36 13.00 2.15
N ALA A 738 -19.96 13.90 3.08
CA ALA A 738 -20.07 13.72 4.52
C ALA A 738 -21.53 13.49 4.96
N THR A 739 -22.46 14.26 4.41
CA THR A 739 -23.90 14.09 4.68
C THR A 739 -24.39 12.69 4.27
N LYS A 740 -23.98 12.20 3.11
CA LYS A 740 -24.35 10.86 2.61
C LYS A 740 -23.65 9.73 3.38
N ALA A 741 -22.38 9.94 3.72
CA ALA A 741 -21.57 9.02 4.51
C ALA A 741 -22.18 8.78 5.89
N THR A 742 -22.50 9.86 6.63
CA THR A 742 -23.15 9.78 7.93
C THR A 742 -24.50 9.03 7.86
N ALA A 743 -25.31 9.29 6.82
CA ALA A 743 -26.57 8.58 6.63
C ALA A 743 -26.36 7.08 6.34
N LEU A 744 -25.35 6.71 5.56
CA LEU A 744 -25.00 5.32 5.28
C LEU A 744 -24.51 4.61 6.56
N ASP A 745 -23.64 5.24 7.34
CA ASP A 745 -23.10 4.71 8.58
C ASP A 745 -24.21 4.48 9.62
N ALA A 746 -25.09 5.43 9.80
CA ALA A 746 -26.25 5.27 10.69
C ALA A 746 -27.16 4.11 10.27
N LYS A 747 -27.37 3.93 8.95
CA LYS A 747 -28.10 2.78 8.41
C LYS A 747 -27.37 1.47 8.65
N ALA A 748 -26.05 1.43 8.47
CA ALA A 748 -25.21 0.26 8.72
C ALA A 748 -25.25 -0.14 10.21
N ASP A 749 -25.14 0.82 11.12
CA ASP A 749 -25.19 0.59 12.56
C ASP A 749 -26.57 0.03 12.99
N GLY A 750 -27.66 0.61 12.46
CA GLY A 750 -29.01 0.07 12.69
C GLY A 750 -29.21 -1.34 12.14
N LEU A 751 -28.50 -1.72 11.07
CA LEU A 751 -28.49 -3.10 10.55
C LEU A 751 -27.65 -4.03 11.42
N ARG A 752 -26.48 -3.60 11.89
CA ARG A 752 -25.63 -4.37 12.83
C ARG A 752 -26.40 -4.72 14.11
N GLU A 753 -27.13 -3.76 14.68
CA GLU A 753 -27.97 -3.97 15.85
C GLU A 753 -29.10 -4.99 15.60
N LYS A 754 -29.80 -4.88 14.45
CA LYS A 754 -30.88 -5.80 14.10
C LYS A 754 -30.37 -7.23 13.86
N VAL A 755 -29.22 -7.38 13.22
CA VAL A 755 -28.57 -8.67 12.98
C VAL A 755 -28.07 -9.26 14.32
N GLY A 756 -27.45 -8.46 15.20
CA GLY A 756 -26.95 -8.89 16.50
C GLY A 756 -28.05 -9.38 17.45
N LYS A 757 -29.17 -8.65 17.54
CA LYS A 757 -30.34 -9.07 18.35
C LYS A 757 -30.94 -10.41 17.92
N GLY A 758 -30.86 -10.75 16.63
CA GLY A 758 -31.29 -12.05 16.12
C GLY A 758 -30.44 -13.24 16.57
N HIS A 759 -29.19 -13.00 17.01
CA HIS A 759 -28.27 -14.05 17.49
C HIS A 759 -28.34 -14.31 19.00
N HIS A 760 -28.61 -13.28 19.82
CA HIS A 760 -28.63 -13.45 21.31
C HIS A 760 -29.89 -14.11 21.86
N GLY A 761 -30.97 -14.21 21.10
CA GLY A 761 -32.23 -14.81 21.57
C GLY A 761 -32.20 -16.33 21.82
N HIS A 762 -31.10 -17.05 21.55
CA HIS A 762 -31.01 -18.50 21.68
C HIS A 762 -30.07 -19.04 22.73
N HIS A 763 -29.16 -18.26 23.29
CA HIS A 763 -28.20 -18.76 24.28
C HIS A 763 -28.69 -18.70 25.76
N ASP A 764 -29.63 -17.83 26.09
CA ASP A 764 -30.16 -17.71 27.46
C ASP A 764 -31.31 -18.71 27.80
N ALA A 765 -31.79 -19.46 26.79
CA ALA A 765 -32.91 -20.38 26.98
C ALA A 765 -32.55 -21.77 27.52
N LEU A 766 -31.26 -22.08 27.70
CA LEU A 766 -30.82 -23.42 28.14
C LEU A 766 -30.42 -23.51 29.61
N SER A 767 -30.40 -22.39 30.37
CA SER A 767 -29.98 -22.41 31.78
C SER A 767 -31.09 -22.38 32.80
N HIS A 768 -32.34 -22.03 32.48
CA HIS A 768 -33.47 -22.12 33.39
C HIS A 768 -34.73 -22.56 32.66
N GLY A 769 -35.24 -23.73 33.03
CA GLY A 769 -36.48 -24.29 32.53
C GLY A 769 -37.72 -23.50 32.97
N HIS A 770 -37.99 -22.43 32.27
CA HIS A 770 -39.33 -21.81 32.20
C HIS A 770 -39.48 -21.22 30.77
N GLU A 771 -40.40 -21.81 30.01
CA GLU A 771 -40.90 -21.24 28.76
C GLU A 771 -41.51 -19.85 28.99
N HIS A 772 -40.73 -18.82 28.89
CA HIS A 772 -41.22 -17.48 28.53
C HIS A 772 -40.85 -17.20 27.07
N ASN A 773 -41.84 -17.46 26.18
CA ASN A 773 -41.92 -16.90 24.84
C ASN A 773 -41.77 -15.36 24.92
N LYS A 774 -40.54 -14.85 24.88
CA LYS A 774 -40.31 -13.47 24.47
C LYS A 774 -40.43 -13.40 22.96
N ASP A 775 -41.65 -13.19 22.48
CA ASP A 775 -41.91 -12.78 21.11
C ASP A 775 -41.14 -11.49 20.82
N GLU A 776 -40.13 -11.56 19.94
CA GLU A 776 -39.63 -10.37 19.22
C GLU A 776 -40.83 -9.51 18.79
N GLU A 777 -40.74 -8.19 18.92
CA GLU A 777 -41.77 -7.21 18.58
C GLU A 777 -42.44 -7.49 17.22
N ILE A 778 -43.33 -8.44 17.27
CA ILE A 778 -44.33 -8.63 16.23
C ILE A 778 -45.40 -7.59 16.52
N SER A 779 -45.68 -6.69 15.60
CA SER A 779 -46.81 -5.76 15.67
C SER A 779 -48.00 -6.45 16.35
N PRO A 780 -48.66 -5.83 17.36
CA PRO A 780 -49.78 -6.45 18.10
C PRO A 780 -50.85 -7.09 17.21
N THR A 781 -50.98 -6.62 16.00
CA THR A 781 -51.91 -7.15 14.97
C THR A 781 -51.54 -8.54 14.43
N LEU A 782 -50.29 -8.98 14.57
CA LEU A 782 -49.83 -10.29 14.06
C LEU A 782 -49.93 -11.41 15.11
N VAL A 783 -50.17 -11.10 16.39
CA VAL A 783 -50.32 -12.12 17.47
C VAL A 783 -51.47 -13.05 17.17
N PHE A 784 -52.56 -12.59 16.54
CA PHE A 784 -53.75 -13.37 16.17
C PHE A 784 -53.67 -14.03 14.78
N ALA A 785 -52.59 -13.83 14.00
CA ALA A 785 -52.46 -14.38 12.67
C ALA A 785 -52.11 -15.87 12.70
N PRO A 786 -52.57 -16.69 11.70
CA PRO A 786 -52.23 -18.12 11.60
C PRO A 786 -50.72 -18.34 11.58
N LYS A 787 -50.25 -19.47 12.15
CA LYS A 787 -48.81 -19.82 12.25
C LYS A 787 -48.09 -19.77 10.89
N TRP A 788 -48.74 -20.18 9.79
CA TRP A 788 -48.16 -20.11 8.45
C TRP A 788 -47.95 -18.65 7.97
N TRP A 789 -48.89 -17.76 8.30
CA TRP A 789 -48.78 -16.33 7.95
C TRP A 789 -47.62 -15.64 8.71
N ARG A 790 -47.49 -15.92 10.01
CA ARG A 790 -46.35 -15.41 10.82
C ARG A 790 -45.02 -15.94 10.28
N ARG A 791 -44.94 -17.21 9.82
CA ARG A 791 -43.74 -17.79 9.17
C ARG A 791 -43.44 -17.07 7.85
N LEU A 792 -44.46 -16.78 7.05
CA LEU A 792 -44.30 -16.05 5.77
C LEU A 792 -43.79 -14.62 6.01
N VAL A 793 -44.42 -13.87 6.92
CA VAL A 793 -44.01 -12.48 7.25
C VAL A 793 -42.57 -12.45 7.76
N ARG A 794 -42.19 -13.37 8.65
CA ARG A 794 -40.79 -13.48 9.13
C ARG A 794 -39.84 -13.80 7.97
N ARG A 795 -40.22 -14.63 7.04
CA ARG A 795 -39.40 -14.96 5.86
C ARG A 795 -39.21 -13.75 4.95
N VAL A 796 -40.27 -13.01 4.67
CA VAL A 796 -40.23 -11.77 3.88
C VAL A 796 -39.36 -10.72 4.56
N HIS A 797 -39.52 -10.53 5.88
CA HIS A 797 -38.73 -9.58 6.66
C HIS A 797 -37.22 -9.93 6.61
N ARG A 798 -36.86 -11.21 6.75
CA ARG A 798 -35.44 -11.64 6.66
C ARG A 798 -34.87 -11.42 5.27
N ILE A 799 -35.61 -11.70 4.21
CA ILE A 799 -35.20 -11.43 2.83
C ILE A 799 -34.95 -9.94 2.63
N TRP A 800 -35.85 -9.11 3.16
CA TRP A 800 -35.73 -7.66 3.08
C TRP A 800 -34.54 -7.11 3.87
N LEU A 801 -34.29 -7.64 5.07
CA LEU A 801 -33.10 -7.32 5.88
C LEU A 801 -31.80 -7.71 5.15
N ALA A 802 -31.77 -8.93 4.60
CA ALA A 802 -30.63 -9.40 3.80
C ALA A 802 -30.37 -8.50 2.57
N PHE A 803 -31.43 -8.04 1.91
CA PHE A 803 -31.34 -7.07 0.82
C PHE A 803 -30.73 -5.73 1.27
N GLN A 804 -31.18 -5.20 2.42
CA GLN A 804 -30.62 -3.95 2.97
C GLN A 804 -29.15 -4.09 3.30
N VAL A 805 -28.72 -5.21 3.94
CA VAL A 805 -27.33 -5.50 4.26
C VAL A 805 -26.49 -5.55 2.97
N ALA A 806 -26.92 -6.34 1.99
CA ALA A 806 -26.21 -6.45 0.70
C ALA A 806 -26.06 -5.08 0.01
N HIS A 807 -27.11 -4.26 0.06
CA HIS A 807 -27.12 -2.93 -0.54
C HIS A 807 -26.15 -1.96 0.17
N VAL A 808 -26.10 -1.97 1.49
CA VAL A 808 -25.17 -1.14 2.28
C VAL A 808 -23.73 -1.61 2.03
N ASN A 809 -23.48 -2.92 2.08
CA ASN A 809 -22.14 -3.49 1.84
C ASN A 809 -21.60 -3.11 0.46
N LYS A 810 -22.43 -3.16 -0.58
CA LYS A 810 -22.02 -2.78 -1.94
C LYS A 810 -21.64 -1.30 -2.05
N ARG A 811 -22.33 -0.40 -1.34
CA ARG A 811 -21.97 1.03 -1.30
C ARG A 811 -20.60 1.24 -0.67
N TYR A 812 -20.31 0.61 0.44
CA TYR A 812 -19.00 0.64 1.06
C TYR A 812 -17.92 0.05 0.13
N GLN A 813 -18.17 -1.14 -0.42
CA GLN A 813 -17.23 -1.82 -1.30
C GLN A 813 -16.81 -0.99 -2.52
N TYR A 814 -17.75 -0.20 -3.08
CA TYR A 814 -17.49 0.57 -4.31
C TYR A 814 -17.08 2.03 -4.04
N LEU A 815 -17.00 2.49 -2.78
CA LEU A 815 -16.67 3.88 -2.48
C LEU A 815 -15.27 4.24 -2.98
N GLU A 816 -14.25 3.46 -2.65
CA GLU A 816 -12.86 3.70 -3.04
C GLU A 816 -12.70 3.80 -4.56
N ARG A 817 -13.41 2.93 -5.29
CA ARG A 817 -13.36 2.91 -6.76
C ARG A 817 -13.94 4.16 -7.42
N LYS A 818 -14.70 4.98 -6.69
CA LYS A 818 -15.23 6.26 -7.19
C LYS A 818 -14.16 7.33 -7.29
N PHE A 819 -13.07 7.16 -6.59
CA PHE A 819 -11.95 8.07 -6.63
C PHE A 819 -10.93 7.76 -7.74
N LEU A 820 -11.19 6.74 -8.58
CA LEU A 820 -10.38 6.48 -9.75
C LEU A 820 -10.71 7.42 -10.91
N TYR A 821 -9.68 7.96 -11.54
CA TYR A 821 -9.72 8.71 -12.79
C TYR A 821 -9.02 7.91 -13.90
N GLU A 822 -9.75 7.55 -14.95
CA GLU A 822 -9.23 6.66 -16.00
C GLU A 822 -8.02 7.24 -16.75
N GLY A 823 -7.93 8.57 -16.86
CA GLY A 823 -6.77 9.25 -17.44
C GLY A 823 -5.48 9.09 -16.64
N GLY A 824 -5.59 8.74 -15.36
CA GLY A 824 -4.44 8.66 -14.45
C GLY A 824 -3.86 10.03 -14.10
N LEU A 825 -2.78 10.03 -13.33
CA LEU A 825 -2.03 11.23 -12.97
C LEU A 825 -1.15 11.70 -14.15
N ASP A 826 -0.86 12.98 -14.20
CA ASP A 826 -0.05 13.58 -15.26
C ASP A 826 1.34 12.90 -15.29
N GLU A 827 1.78 12.48 -16.50
CA GLU A 827 3.05 11.79 -16.75
C GLU A 827 3.25 10.46 -16.00
N ARG A 828 2.21 9.92 -15.34
CA ARG A 828 2.22 8.65 -14.64
C ARG A 828 0.84 8.01 -14.62
N GLU A 829 0.32 7.76 -15.80
CA GLU A 829 -1.04 7.33 -16.10
C GLU A 829 -1.42 5.98 -15.47
N TRP A 830 -0.42 5.22 -14.99
CA TRP A 830 -0.64 3.99 -14.24
C TRP A 830 -1.35 4.23 -12.91
N PHE A 831 -1.02 5.35 -12.21
CA PHE A 831 -1.68 5.78 -10.98
C PHE A 831 -3.01 6.43 -11.30
N LYS A 832 -4.11 5.83 -10.87
CA LYS A 832 -5.47 6.27 -11.21
C LYS A 832 -6.23 6.90 -10.05
N HIS A 833 -5.77 6.69 -8.82
CA HIS A 833 -6.44 7.19 -7.62
C HIS A 833 -6.16 8.68 -7.42
N VAL A 834 -7.23 9.51 -7.33
CA VAL A 834 -7.08 10.97 -7.24
C VAL A 834 -6.86 11.49 -5.82
N ILE A 835 -7.11 10.64 -4.79
CA ILE A 835 -6.92 11.02 -3.38
C ILE A 835 -5.53 10.59 -2.89
N PHE A 836 -5.06 9.39 -3.26
CA PHE A 836 -3.80 8.81 -2.80
C PHE A 836 -2.93 8.40 -3.98
N ALA A 837 -1.65 8.69 -3.89
CA ALA A 837 -0.60 8.14 -4.75
C ALA A 837 0.76 8.42 -4.10
N PRO A 838 1.87 7.79 -4.54
CA PRO A 838 3.20 8.23 -4.15
C PRO A 838 3.44 9.66 -4.63
N GLY A 839 4.10 10.48 -3.82
CA GLY A 839 4.55 11.80 -4.27
C GLY A 839 5.54 11.67 -5.42
N VAL A 840 5.39 12.48 -6.47
CA VAL A 840 6.23 12.37 -7.68
C VAL A 840 7.72 12.53 -7.37
N TRP A 841 8.06 13.31 -6.34
CA TRP A 841 9.43 13.60 -5.92
C TRP A 841 9.83 12.96 -4.59
N THR A 842 8.88 12.33 -3.86
CA THR A 842 9.16 11.63 -2.60
C THR A 842 9.21 10.12 -2.77
N GLY A 843 8.43 9.58 -3.70
CA GLY A 843 8.41 8.16 -4.02
C GLY A 843 7.56 7.34 -3.05
N TYR A 844 8.08 6.88 -1.93
CA TYR A 844 7.35 6.05 -0.96
C TYR A 844 6.27 6.81 -0.19
N SER A 845 6.53 8.06 0.14
CA SER A 845 5.61 8.87 0.94
C SER A 845 4.29 9.12 0.22
N GLY A 846 3.18 8.85 0.90
CA GLY A 846 1.84 9.08 0.37
C GLY A 846 1.52 10.56 0.22
N ALA A 847 1.27 10.98 -1.01
CA ALA A 847 0.70 12.30 -1.29
C ALA A 847 -0.82 12.23 -1.28
N VAL A 848 -1.45 13.25 -0.70
CA VAL A 848 -2.92 13.43 -0.72
C VAL A 848 -3.26 14.44 -1.80
N PHE A 849 -4.25 14.14 -2.64
CA PHE A 849 -4.56 14.91 -3.84
C PHE A 849 -3.33 15.16 -4.74
N PRO A 850 -2.61 14.09 -5.14
CA PRO A 850 -1.29 14.21 -5.76
C PRO A 850 -1.27 15.17 -6.96
N GLY A 851 -2.14 15.00 -7.93
CA GLY A 851 -2.19 15.89 -9.10
C GLY A 851 -2.46 17.36 -8.77
N LEU A 852 -3.16 17.63 -7.67
CA LEU A 852 -3.42 18.99 -7.20
C LEU A 852 -2.19 19.60 -6.52
N VAL A 853 -1.60 18.86 -5.56
CA VAL A 853 -0.42 19.32 -4.81
C VAL A 853 0.76 19.55 -5.74
N GLU A 854 1.03 18.62 -6.65
CA GLU A 854 2.10 18.74 -7.65
C GLU A 854 1.93 19.95 -8.58
N SER A 855 0.67 20.27 -8.93
CA SER A 855 0.38 21.48 -9.72
C SER A 855 0.64 22.76 -8.95
N ILE A 856 0.34 22.79 -7.64
CA ILE A 856 0.61 23.90 -6.74
C ILE A 856 2.13 24.09 -6.59
N ASP A 857 2.86 23.01 -6.31
CA ASP A 857 4.32 23.04 -6.13
C ASP A 857 5.05 23.48 -7.40
N ALA A 858 4.49 23.13 -8.57
CA ALA A 858 4.99 23.61 -9.87
C ALA A 858 4.56 25.06 -10.23
N GLY A 859 3.73 25.71 -9.41
CA GLY A 859 3.15 27.03 -9.74
C GLY A 859 2.21 27.00 -10.95
N ASN A 860 1.70 25.83 -11.34
CA ASN A 860 0.83 25.66 -12.50
C ASN A 860 -0.65 25.74 -12.08
N TRP A 861 -1.13 26.98 -11.89
CA TRP A 861 -2.49 27.24 -11.42
C TRP A 861 -3.58 26.76 -12.37
N THR A 862 -3.34 26.78 -13.68
CA THR A 862 -4.27 26.24 -14.68
C THR A 862 -4.47 24.74 -14.48
N ASN A 863 -3.41 23.99 -14.26
CA ASN A 863 -3.48 22.55 -13.99
C ASN A 863 -4.05 22.27 -12.61
N ALA A 864 -3.74 23.10 -11.61
CA ALA A 864 -4.35 23.00 -10.27
C ALA A 864 -5.90 23.14 -10.32
N VAL A 865 -6.41 24.09 -11.09
CA VAL A 865 -7.87 24.25 -11.33
C VAL A 865 -8.45 23.02 -12.04
N ARG A 866 -7.75 22.47 -13.04
CA ARG A 866 -8.17 21.25 -13.75
C ARG A 866 -8.25 20.07 -12.77
N TRP A 867 -7.22 19.83 -11.95
CA TRP A 867 -7.21 18.75 -10.96
C TRP A 867 -8.28 18.94 -9.89
N ALA A 868 -8.49 20.17 -9.40
CA ALA A 868 -9.57 20.46 -8.46
C ALA A 868 -10.94 20.07 -9.06
N GLY A 869 -11.16 20.33 -10.35
CA GLY A 869 -12.39 19.94 -11.07
C GLY A 869 -12.54 18.41 -11.20
N ILE A 870 -11.46 17.69 -11.50
CA ILE A 870 -11.47 16.21 -11.56
C ILE A 870 -11.79 15.61 -10.18
N ILE A 871 -11.16 16.10 -9.12
CA ILE A 871 -11.40 15.65 -7.76
C ILE A 871 -12.85 15.95 -7.34
N GLU A 872 -13.35 17.17 -7.61
CA GLU A 872 -14.74 17.55 -7.36
C GLU A 872 -15.71 16.54 -8.02
N GLU A 873 -15.50 16.23 -9.30
CA GLU A 873 -16.33 15.24 -10.03
C GLU A 873 -16.31 13.86 -9.35
N ARG A 874 -15.15 13.39 -8.91
CA ARG A 874 -15.02 12.07 -8.24
C ARG A 874 -15.70 12.09 -6.86
N LEU A 875 -15.56 13.16 -6.08
CA LEU A 875 -16.25 13.35 -4.80
C LEU A 875 -17.77 13.32 -4.95
N LEU A 876 -18.30 14.05 -5.93
CA LEU A 876 -19.75 14.07 -6.22
C LEU A 876 -20.24 12.70 -6.73
N ALA A 877 -19.43 12.00 -7.54
CA ALA A 877 -19.73 10.62 -7.96
C ALA A 877 -19.72 9.64 -6.77
N ALA A 878 -18.83 9.84 -5.79
CA ALA A 878 -18.79 9.08 -4.54
C ALA A 878 -20.05 9.37 -3.70
N ALA A 879 -20.37 10.64 -3.47
CA ALA A 879 -21.57 11.06 -2.74
C ALA A 879 -22.87 10.48 -3.35
N LYS A 880 -22.99 10.51 -4.69
CA LYS A 880 -24.10 9.86 -5.41
C LYS A 880 -24.12 8.35 -5.22
N GLY A 881 -22.95 7.71 -5.15
CA GLY A 881 -22.82 6.27 -4.92
C GLY A 881 -23.28 5.82 -3.54
N LEU A 882 -23.24 6.70 -2.53
CA LEU A 882 -23.68 6.41 -1.17
C LEU A 882 -25.20 6.62 -0.95
N HIS A 883 -25.91 7.20 -1.88
CA HIS A 883 -27.38 7.42 -1.79
C HIS A 883 -28.15 6.13 -2.18
#